data_e2fddb87f83ed15f6df5aec26e7a3426
#
_entry.id   e2fddb87f83ed15f6df5aec26e7a3426
#
_cell.length_a   1.000
_cell.length_b   1.000
_cell.length_c   1.000
_cell.angle_alpha   90.00
_cell.angle_beta   90.00
_cell.angle_gamma   90.00
#
_symmetry.space_group_name_H-M   'P 1'
#
loop_
_entity.id
_entity.type
_entity.pdbx_description
1 polymer ?
#
loop_
_entity_poly.entity_id
_entity_poly.type
_entity_poly.pdbx_seq_one_letter_code
_entity_poly.pdbx_strand_id
1 'polypeptide(L)'
;MNIYLHRTMKAMGRLLLIMLLLVPLCVDAQTLTTITGSVKDSQGEPLVGATVMQKGTSNGTITDLDGHFSIQVPAGVTLVFRYVGFDESELKAAANMAVTLKSNVKAIDEVVVVGYGLQKKANLTGSVSQVKMSDVLGDRPVVNAAAALQGAMPGLTIGGGSGPGYSKSLNVRGTLSINGGGPLVLIDNVEGDLSTLNPEDIESVTVLKDAASSAIYGARAAGGVILVTLKHPKHDARFTANYNFSLGWEQSLNHLEQASLMQYLDAYLEAGYSNSYWAGNGDVSKWRDYLQKYQTDPSSVATVGDGIFKDTDGRVYWLSEKNLAKNILTTGSITNHNLTISGGTDKIRYRVSGSLSRENGPLVTDKDMFRRKTISGFVSADLQKWFTQEATLTYTNSVRQSPENVGNMSGFYSTRLINYYPEGLIPGDILGISDELPSQTPLNMLTNAPSAFSEQSVPRISLRSIFKLLPGWTVTGEYTYNRTDEHYQFYSNRFRFADVQLAAKYSTEKGQDFYRMYDATTKYNALNIFTNYDHSWGAHSFKAMAGFNQEKSFYRYFYGNVLAQAVPTVPSFAGGTGEKTIDDKYSEYSIRSGFARLNYSFMDRYLLELNGRYDGSSKFPKSHRFGFFPSVSVGWRLGQESFMNWSRSWLDDFKVRASYGSVGNQRISPYQFSPVMSLHSNGTYILDAEGKTTYITSPGLVSRNFTWEKVTTLNIGF
;
A
#
# COMPACT_ATOMS: atom_id res chain seq x y z
N MET A 1 -7.26 28.09 -38.30
CA MET A 1 -8.26 27.34 -37.50
C MET A 1 -8.12 27.54 -35.98
N ASN A 2 -6.97 28.06 -35.47
CA ASN A 2 -6.74 28.25 -34.04
C ASN A 2 -7.22 29.56 -33.41
N ILE A 3 -7.57 30.57 -34.21
CA ILE A 3 -7.98 31.90 -33.71
C ILE A 3 -9.49 31.95 -33.38
N TYR A 4 -10.30 31.16 -34.06
CA TYR A 4 -11.75 31.07 -33.79
C TYR A 4 -12.09 30.28 -32.52
N LEU A 5 -11.32 29.23 -32.19
CA LEU A 5 -11.54 28.43 -30.98
C LEU A 5 -11.25 29.22 -29.68
N HIS A 6 -10.27 30.12 -29.72
CA HIS A 6 -9.87 30.89 -28.54
C HIS A 6 -10.85 32.05 -28.22
N ARG A 7 -11.57 32.57 -29.22
CA ARG A 7 -12.62 33.59 -29.03
C ARG A 7 -13.94 33.01 -28.51
N THR A 8 -14.31 31.80 -28.94
CA THR A 8 -15.52 31.10 -28.45
C THR A 8 -15.37 30.61 -27.04
N MET A 9 -14.18 30.13 -26.61
CA MET A 9 -13.93 29.75 -25.23
C MET A 9 -13.94 30.94 -24.25
N LYS A 10 -13.45 32.12 -24.66
CA LYS A 10 -13.53 33.33 -23.84
C LYS A 10 -14.97 33.89 -23.74
N ALA A 11 -15.78 33.73 -24.76
CA ALA A 11 -17.20 34.12 -24.75
C ALA A 11 -18.02 33.18 -23.88
N MET A 12 -17.79 31.86 -23.95
CA MET A 12 -18.44 30.87 -23.08
C MET A 12 -18.06 31.02 -21.60
N GLY A 13 -16.77 31.31 -21.31
CA GLY A 13 -16.31 31.58 -19.95
C GLY A 13 -16.94 32.84 -19.33
N ARG A 14 -17.18 33.89 -20.13
CA ARG A 14 -17.88 35.09 -19.68
C ARG A 14 -19.39 34.88 -19.50
N LEU A 15 -20.01 34.06 -20.33
CA LEU A 15 -21.42 33.66 -20.17
C LEU A 15 -21.64 32.80 -18.91
N LEU A 16 -20.72 31.91 -18.61
CA LEU A 16 -20.76 31.09 -17.40
C LEU A 16 -20.57 31.94 -16.14
N LEU A 17 -19.69 32.94 -16.18
CA LEU A 17 -19.45 33.88 -15.07
C LEU A 17 -20.66 34.78 -14.83
N ILE A 18 -21.36 35.21 -15.89
CA ILE A 18 -22.58 35.99 -15.79
C ILE A 18 -23.76 35.16 -15.31
N MET A 19 -23.83 33.86 -15.68
CA MET A 19 -24.83 32.94 -15.18
C MET A 19 -24.64 32.63 -13.69
N LEU A 20 -23.38 32.60 -13.19
CA LEU A 20 -23.07 32.42 -11.78
C LEU A 20 -23.40 33.66 -10.92
N LEU A 21 -23.42 34.84 -11.52
CA LEU A 21 -23.76 36.14 -10.86
C LEU A 21 -25.27 36.42 -10.84
N LEU A 22 -26.07 35.65 -11.58
CA LEU A 22 -27.52 35.80 -11.68
C LEU A 22 -28.32 34.77 -10.87
N VAL A 23 -27.67 33.97 -10.01
CA VAL A 23 -28.38 33.19 -9.00
C VAL A 23 -28.85 34.20 -7.93
N PRO A 24 -30.12 34.53 -7.85
CA PRO A 24 -30.62 35.35 -6.74
C PRO A 24 -30.38 34.55 -5.48
N LEU A 25 -29.60 35.08 -4.55
CA LEU A 25 -29.58 34.68 -3.16
C LEU A 25 -30.96 34.96 -2.55
N CYS A 26 -31.94 34.13 -2.83
CA CYS A 26 -33.09 33.99 -1.95
C CYS A 26 -32.61 33.37 -0.65
N VAL A 27 -31.99 34.17 0.20
CA VAL A 27 -31.84 33.85 1.61
C VAL A 27 -33.23 34.06 2.20
N ASP A 28 -34.02 32.97 2.22
CA ASP A 28 -35.15 32.90 3.13
C ASP A 28 -34.55 32.98 4.53
N ALA A 29 -34.80 34.05 5.22
CA ALA A 29 -34.50 34.22 6.63
C ALA A 29 -35.42 33.24 7.41
N GLN A 30 -35.01 31.96 7.48
CA GLN A 30 -35.72 30.97 8.26
C GLN A 30 -35.66 31.39 9.74
N THR A 31 -36.79 31.58 10.34
CA THR A 31 -36.89 31.86 11.78
C THR A 31 -36.34 30.62 12.54
N LEU A 32 -35.22 30.83 13.21
CA LEU A 32 -34.64 29.81 14.08
C LEU A 32 -35.46 29.67 15.33
N THR A 33 -35.83 28.44 15.65
CA THR A 33 -36.53 28.08 16.88
C THR A 33 -35.57 27.31 17.79
N THR A 34 -35.54 27.66 19.08
CA THR A 34 -34.76 26.91 20.06
C THR A 34 -35.54 25.66 20.45
N ILE A 35 -34.94 24.49 20.15
CA ILE A 35 -35.45 23.17 20.51
C ILE A 35 -34.66 22.69 21.73
N THR A 36 -35.35 22.29 22.76
CA THR A 36 -34.77 21.69 23.96
C THR A 36 -35.27 20.27 24.15
N GLY A 37 -34.56 19.48 24.92
CA GLY A 37 -34.97 18.12 25.20
C GLY A 37 -33.98 17.36 26.07
N SER A 38 -34.25 16.09 26.27
CA SER A 38 -33.36 15.19 27.00
C SER A 38 -33.13 13.90 26.22
N VAL A 39 -31.93 13.35 26.32
CA VAL A 39 -31.54 12.07 25.68
C VAL A 39 -31.22 11.08 26.80
N LYS A 40 -31.91 9.94 26.80
CA LYS A 40 -31.78 8.87 27.81
C LYS A 40 -31.60 7.53 27.12
N ASP A 41 -31.12 6.55 27.85
CA ASP A 41 -31.12 5.16 27.41
C ASP A 41 -32.46 4.46 27.65
N SER A 42 -32.58 3.18 27.29
CA SER A 42 -33.79 2.37 27.49
C SER A 42 -34.08 2.05 28.95
N GLN A 43 -33.14 2.32 29.87
CA GLN A 43 -33.30 2.14 31.33
C GLN A 43 -33.66 3.47 32.02
N GLY A 44 -33.66 4.58 31.28
CA GLY A 44 -33.99 5.91 31.75
C GLY A 44 -32.78 6.71 32.25
N GLU A 45 -31.55 6.18 32.12
CA GLU A 45 -30.33 6.86 32.52
C GLU A 45 -29.99 7.97 31.50
N PRO A 46 -29.55 9.16 31.95
CA PRO A 46 -29.20 10.27 31.05
C PRO A 46 -27.92 9.96 30.28
N LEU A 47 -27.93 10.22 28.96
CA LEU A 47 -26.75 10.04 28.08
C LEU A 47 -25.98 11.36 27.99
N VAL A 48 -24.89 11.47 28.73
CA VAL A 48 -24.01 12.64 28.82
C VAL A 48 -23.09 12.71 27.57
N GLY A 49 -23.04 13.85 26.90
CA GLY A 49 -22.20 14.02 25.70
C GLY A 49 -22.78 13.40 24.44
N ALA A 50 -24.05 13.01 24.43
CA ALA A 50 -24.73 12.58 23.22
C ALA A 50 -24.79 13.73 22.20
N THR A 51 -24.45 13.47 20.97
CA THR A 51 -24.43 14.46 19.87
C THR A 51 -25.84 14.62 19.30
N VAL A 52 -26.30 15.85 19.18
CA VAL A 52 -27.59 16.24 18.57
C VAL A 52 -27.27 17.15 17.37
N MET A 53 -27.56 16.72 16.16
CA MET A 53 -27.21 17.44 14.93
C MET A 53 -28.44 17.66 14.04
N GLN A 54 -28.51 18.79 13.38
CA GLN A 54 -29.44 18.98 12.29
C GLN A 54 -29.00 18.17 11.08
N LYS A 55 -29.86 17.30 10.57
CA LYS A 55 -29.56 16.40 9.46
C LYS A 55 -29.06 17.14 8.22
N GLY A 56 -27.91 16.74 7.68
CA GLY A 56 -27.31 17.31 6.48
C GLY A 56 -26.57 18.63 6.67
N THR A 57 -26.34 19.06 7.91
CA THR A 57 -25.58 20.28 8.23
C THR A 57 -24.54 20.03 9.32
N SER A 58 -23.66 21.02 9.56
CA SER A 58 -22.71 21.03 10.69
C SER A 58 -23.30 21.69 11.96
N ASN A 59 -24.58 22.08 11.95
CA ASN A 59 -25.24 22.66 13.12
C ASN A 59 -25.58 21.57 14.12
N GLY A 60 -24.95 21.59 15.33
CA GLY A 60 -25.13 20.57 16.35
C GLY A 60 -24.78 21.06 17.74
N THR A 61 -25.20 20.29 18.74
CA THR A 61 -24.90 20.45 20.15
C THR A 61 -24.63 19.09 20.81
N ILE A 62 -24.19 19.08 22.04
CA ILE A 62 -24.06 17.87 22.89
C ILE A 62 -24.91 17.98 24.12
N THR A 63 -25.32 16.84 24.69
CA THR A 63 -26.05 16.79 25.94
C THR A 63 -25.17 17.08 27.17
N ASP A 64 -25.73 17.73 28.18
CA ASP A 64 -25.10 18.02 29.46
C ASP A 64 -25.09 16.81 30.41
N LEU A 65 -24.69 17.02 31.69
CA LEU A 65 -24.59 15.97 32.71
C LEU A 65 -25.94 15.30 33.07
N ASP A 66 -27.05 15.97 32.83
CA ASP A 66 -28.41 15.46 33.04
C ASP A 66 -29.05 14.95 31.75
N GLY A 67 -28.25 14.85 30.65
CA GLY A 67 -28.69 14.43 29.33
C GLY A 67 -29.52 15.46 28.58
N HIS A 68 -29.59 16.72 29.02
CA HIS A 68 -30.35 17.78 28.37
C HIS A 68 -29.55 18.42 27.22
N PHE A 69 -30.27 18.87 26.18
CA PHE A 69 -29.71 19.62 25.07
C PHE A 69 -30.54 20.83 24.70
N SER A 70 -29.90 21.78 24.07
CA SER A 70 -30.54 22.95 23.48
C SER A 70 -29.88 23.25 22.13
N ILE A 71 -30.66 23.33 21.04
CA ILE A 71 -30.19 23.60 19.68
C ILE A 71 -31.10 24.59 18.96
N GLN A 72 -30.54 25.53 18.23
CA GLN A 72 -31.27 26.47 17.37
C GLN A 72 -31.36 25.95 15.95
N VAL A 73 -32.56 25.65 15.47
CA VAL A 73 -32.79 25.06 14.14
C VAL A 73 -34.07 25.67 13.51
N PRO A 74 -34.22 25.64 12.20
CA PRO A 74 -35.47 25.94 11.53
C PRO A 74 -36.61 25.00 11.96
N ALA A 75 -37.84 25.50 11.97
CA ALA A 75 -38.99 24.67 12.29
C ALA A 75 -39.15 23.48 11.33
N GLY A 76 -39.44 22.28 11.87
CA GLY A 76 -39.75 21.08 11.10
C GLY A 76 -38.56 20.32 10.53
N VAL A 77 -37.31 20.70 10.84
CA VAL A 77 -36.12 19.92 10.44
C VAL A 77 -36.01 18.59 11.18
N THR A 78 -35.21 17.68 10.64
CA THR A 78 -34.90 16.42 11.31
C THR A 78 -33.62 16.58 12.11
N LEU A 79 -33.67 16.20 13.40
CA LEU A 79 -32.52 16.08 14.29
C LEU A 79 -32.01 14.63 14.31
N VAL A 80 -30.70 14.46 14.31
CA VAL A 80 -30.00 13.19 14.39
C VAL A 80 -29.32 13.11 15.75
N PHE A 81 -29.63 12.07 16.50
CA PHE A 81 -29.12 11.80 17.85
C PHE A 81 -28.11 10.65 17.76
N ARG A 82 -26.89 10.88 18.23
CA ARG A 82 -25.79 9.89 18.21
C ARG A 82 -25.11 9.80 19.55
N TYR A 83 -24.88 8.59 20.01
CA TYR A 83 -24.03 8.32 21.15
C TYR A 83 -23.26 7.03 20.97
N VAL A 84 -22.02 6.97 21.47
CA VAL A 84 -21.16 5.79 21.32
C VAL A 84 -21.80 4.59 22.00
N GLY A 85 -22.01 3.49 21.25
CA GLY A 85 -22.67 2.29 21.78
C GLY A 85 -24.20 2.28 21.68
N PHE A 86 -24.81 3.27 20.99
CA PHE A 86 -26.25 3.35 20.78
C PHE A 86 -26.62 3.47 19.29
N ASP A 87 -27.81 3.00 18.96
CA ASP A 87 -28.37 3.17 17.60
C ASP A 87 -28.68 4.65 17.35
N GLU A 88 -28.33 5.12 16.16
CA GLU A 88 -28.69 6.46 15.71
C GLU A 88 -30.21 6.61 15.62
N SER A 89 -30.76 7.73 16.13
CA SER A 89 -32.17 8.05 16.04
C SER A 89 -32.40 9.35 15.31
N GLU A 90 -33.30 9.33 14.34
CA GLU A 90 -33.71 10.50 13.57
C GLU A 90 -35.13 10.89 13.92
N LEU A 91 -35.33 12.10 14.43
CA LEU A 91 -36.65 12.61 14.84
C LEU A 91 -36.85 14.04 14.26
N LYS A 92 -38.10 14.36 13.93
CA LYS A 92 -38.46 15.75 13.59
C LYS A 92 -38.35 16.63 14.80
N ALA A 93 -37.75 17.80 14.64
CA ALA A 93 -37.60 18.78 15.70
C ALA A 93 -38.99 19.22 16.26
N ALA A 94 -39.15 19.09 17.57
CA ALA A 94 -40.33 19.49 18.32
C ALA A 94 -39.90 20.13 19.64
N ALA A 95 -40.74 21.02 20.19
CA ALA A 95 -40.47 21.61 21.51
C ALA A 95 -40.46 20.53 22.60
N ASN A 96 -39.46 20.58 23.51
CA ASN A 96 -39.29 19.65 24.65
C ASN A 96 -39.25 18.17 24.26
N MET A 97 -38.22 17.77 23.47
CA MET A 97 -38.06 16.38 23.05
C MET A 97 -37.56 15.48 24.16
N ALA A 98 -38.21 14.33 24.34
CA ALA A 98 -37.67 13.21 25.12
C ALA A 98 -37.22 12.11 24.17
N VAL A 99 -35.93 11.88 24.08
CA VAL A 99 -35.36 10.94 23.15
C VAL A 99 -34.76 9.76 23.90
N THR A 100 -35.19 8.55 23.56
CA THR A 100 -34.60 7.32 24.08
C THR A 100 -33.78 6.64 23.01
N LEU A 101 -32.47 6.53 23.25
CA LEU A 101 -31.59 5.77 22.40
C LEU A 101 -31.55 4.31 22.87
N LYS A 102 -31.60 3.40 21.90
CA LYS A 102 -31.44 1.97 22.18
C LYS A 102 -29.97 1.63 22.17
N SER A 103 -29.48 0.93 23.19
CA SER A 103 -28.11 0.43 23.21
C SER A 103 -27.86 -0.43 21.99
N ASN A 104 -26.79 -0.12 21.26
CA ASN A 104 -26.40 -0.87 20.09
C ASN A 104 -25.62 -2.12 20.53
N VAL A 105 -26.32 -3.10 21.07
CA VAL A 105 -25.78 -4.41 21.46
C VAL A 105 -25.31 -5.23 20.23
N LYS A 106 -25.43 -4.67 19.01
CA LYS A 106 -24.99 -5.33 17.77
C LYS A 106 -23.49 -5.58 17.64
N ALA A 107 -22.65 -5.05 18.53
CA ALA A 107 -21.23 -5.41 18.58
C ALA A 107 -20.99 -6.93 18.79
N ILE A 108 -21.99 -7.66 19.31
CA ILE A 108 -21.92 -9.12 19.52
C ILE A 108 -22.26 -9.91 18.24
N ASP A 109 -23.01 -9.35 17.32
CA ASP A 109 -23.42 -9.99 16.07
C ASP A 109 -22.55 -9.59 14.84
N GLU A 110 -21.45 -8.86 15.05
CA GLU A 110 -20.53 -8.52 13.98
C GLU A 110 -19.96 -9.81 13.35
N VAL A 111 -20.19 -9.96 12.05
CA VAL A 111 -19.75 -11.14 11.29
C VAL A 111 -18.48 -10.80 10.54
N VAL A 112 -17.50 -11.66 10.65
CA VAL A 112 -16.18 -11.55 10.00
C VAL A 112 -16.05 -12.60 8.92
N VAL A 113 -15.54 -12.23 7.76
CA VAL A 113 -15.14 -13.19 6.72
C VAL A 113 -13.85 -13.85 7.16
N VAL A 114 -13.88 -15.15 7.41
CA VAL A 114 -12.71 -15.95 7.79
C VAL A 114 -12.77 -17.30 7.09
N GLY A 115 -11.76 -17.58 6.27
CA GLY A 115 -11.55 -18.89 5.69
C GLY A 115 -12.73 -19.42 4.88
N TYR A 116 -13.04 -18.81 3.74
CA TYR A 116 -14.10 -19.23 2.83
C TYR A 116 -15.52 -19.25 3.45
N GLY A 117 -15.71 -18.59 4.63
CA GLY A 117 -17.01 -18.56 5.32
C GLY A 117 -17.18 -17.33 6.22
N LEU A 118 -18.39 -17.19 6.75
CA LEU A 118 -18.75 -16.13 7.70
C LEU A 118 -18.77 -16.69 9.12
N GLN A 119 -18.14 -15.98 10.06
CA GLN A 119 -18.15 -16.33 11.48
C GLN A 119 -18.52 -15.12 12.32
N LYS A 120 -19.29 -15.32 13.41
CA LYS A 120 -19.51 -14.25 14.40
C LYS A 120 -18.18 -13.89 15.05
N LYS A 121 -17.86 -12.60 15.16
CA LYS A 121 -16.61 -12.10 15.78
C LYS A 121 -16.43 -12.63 17.21
N ALA A 122 -17.52 -12.72 17.96
CA ALA A 122 -17.53 -13.28 19.31
C ALA A 122 -17.07 -14.75 19.36
N ASN A 123 -17.31 -15.53 18.32
CA ASN A 123 -17.01 -16.96 18.25
C ASN A 123 -15.64 -17.27 17.63
N LEU A 124 -14.87 -16.26 17.23
CA LEU A 124 -13.51 -16.46 16.73
C LEU A 124 -12.56 -16.87 17.86
N THR A 125 -11.86 -17.98 17.65
CA THR A 125 -10.89 -18.53 18.61
C THR A 125 -9.46 -18.12 18.29
N GLY A 126 -9.18 -17.70 17.03
CA GLY A 126 -7.89 -17.20 16.58
C GLY A 126 -7.65 -15.71 16.87
N SER A 127 -6.40 -15.27 16.67
CA SER A 127 -6.01 -13.85 16.80
C SER A 127 -6.32 -13.09 15.53
N VAL A 128 -7.45 -12.40 15.51
CA VAL A 128 -7.98 -11.69 14.34
C VAL A 128 -8.18 -10.21 14.66
N SER A 129 -7.83 -9.35 13.73
CA SER A 129 -8.21 -7.92 13.74
C SER A 129 -8.91 -7.59 12.44
N GLN A 130 -9.99 -6.83 12.52
CA GLN A 130 -10.75 -6.36 11.38
C GLN A 130 -10.99 -4.86 11.50
N VAL A 131 -10.94 -4.17 10.37
CA VAL A 131 -11.37 -2.77 10.24
C VAL A 131 -12.26 -2.63 9.02
N LYS A 132 -13.25 -1.75 9.09
CA LYS A 132 -13.96 -1.28 7.91
C LYS A 132 -13.11 -0.22 7.23
N MET A 133 -13.00 -0.29 5.91
CA MET A 133 -12.16 0.66 5.17
C MET A 133 -12.71 2.09 5.25
N SER A 134 -14.03 2.27 5.31
CA SER A 134 -14.67 3.56 5.53
C SER A 134 -14.19 4.27 6.79
N ASP A 135 -14.06 3.52 7.89
CA ASP A 135 -13.69 4.08 9.20
C ASP A 135 -12.20 4.47 9.23
N VAL A 136 -11.39 3.77 8.46
CA VAL A 136 -9.94 3.98 8.35
C VAL A 136 -9.60 5.10 7.38
N LEU A 137 -10.29 5.17 6.25
CA LEU A 137 -10.08 6.22 5.25
C LEU A 137 -10.49 7.58 5.80
N GLY A 138 -11.69 7.67 6.39
CA GLY A 138 -12.29 8.97 6.71
C GLY A 138 -12.26 9.89 5.48
N ASP A 139 -11.83 11.13 5.69
CA ASP A 139 -11.67 12.13 4.63
C ASP A 139 -10.24 12.22 4.07
N ARG A 140 -9.36 11.25 4.40
CA ARG A 140 -7.96 11.27 3.95
C ARG A 140 -7.82 10.95 2.47
N PRO A 141 -7.15 11.80 1.67
CA PRO A 141 -6.88 11.52 0.26
C PRO A 141 -5.75 10.49 0.13
N VAL A 142 -6.07 9.21 0.20
CA VAL A 142 -5.10 8.12 0.14
C VAL A 142 -5.21 7.40 -1.20
N VAL A 143 -4.07 7.26 -1.89
CA VAL A 143 -4.01 6.53 -3.17
C VAL A 143 -3.80 5.03 -2.94
N ASN A 144 -2.94 4.64 -2.00
CA ASN A 144 -2.59 3.25 -1.74
C ASN A 144 -3.38 2.68 -0.55
N ALA A 145 -4.16 1.61 -0.79
CA ALA A 145 -4.97 0.97 0.26
C ALA A 145 -4.12 0.45 1.44
N ALA A 146 -2.89 0.01 1.21
CA ALA A 146 -1.98 -0.39 2.29
C ALA A 146 -1.60 0.81 3.17
N ALA A 147 -1.34 1.98 2.58
CA ALA A 147 -1.01 3.19 3.35
C ALA A 147 -2.19 3.64 4.23
N ALA A 148 -3.43 3.42 3.79
CA ALA A 148 -4.62 3.70 4.59
C ALA A 148 -4.65 2.92 5.92
N LEU A 149 -4.14 1.69 5.92
CA LEU A 149 -4.14 0.79 7.07
C LEU A 149 -3.05 1.08 8.11
N GLN A 150 -2.13 2.01 7.82
CA GLN A 150 -1.02 2.31 8.73
C GLN A 150 -1.54 2.84 10.07
N GLY A 151 -1.14 2.17 11.16
CA GLY A 151 -1.58 2.50 12.52
C GLY A 151 -3.02 2.08 12.86
N ALA A 152 -3.80 1.56 11.89
CA ALA A 152 -5.20 1.20 12.09
C ALA A 152 -5.41 -0.19 12.70
N MET A 153 -4.42 -1.08 12.61
CA MET A 153 -4.58 -2.47 13.01
C MET A 153 -3.43 -2.92 13.93
N PRO A 154 -3.73 -3.39 15.16
CA PRO A 154 -2.70 -3.90 16.06
C PRO A 154 -1.95 -5.09 15.45
N GLY A 155 -0.61 -5.05 15.49
CA GLY A 155 0.26 -6.12 14.99
C GLY A 155 0.45 -6.14 13.47
N LEU A 156 -0.09 -5.17 12.73
CA LEU A 156 0.24 -4.90 11.32
C LEU A 156 1.17 -3.69 11.26
N THR A 157 2.38 -3.88 10.73
CA THR A 157 3.33 -2.81 10.40
C THR A 157 3.39 -2.61 8.90
N ILE A 158 3.42 -1.36 8.50
CA ILE A 158 3.50 -0.97 7.09
C ILE A 158 4.76 -0.12 6.92
N GLY A 159 5.63 -0.59 6.06
CA GLY A 159 6.89 0.06 5.71
C GLY A 159 7.02 0.20 4.20
N GLY A 160 8.22 0.46 3.74
CA GLY A 160 8.55 0.52 2.32
C GLY A 160 8.76 1.92 1.80
N GLY A 161 8.92 2.05 0.49
CA GLY A 161 9.31 3.28 -0.18
C GLY A 161 8.45 4.49 0.15
N SER A 162 9.11 5.61 0.31
CA SER A 162 8.51 6.94 0.31
C SER A 162 8.52 7.47 -1.11
N GLY A 163 7.41 8.07 -1.52
CA GLY A 163 7.24 8.64 -2.85
C GLY A 163 6.03 8.08 -3.60
N PRO A 164 5.60 8.75 -4.67
CA PRO A 164 4.40 8.44 -5.41
C PRO A 164 4.39 7.00 -5.94
N GLY A 165 3.31 6.27 -5.63
CA GLY A 165 3.08 4.93 -6.16
C GLY A 165 4.08 3.86 -5.73
N TYR A 166 4.97 4.11 -4.76
CA TYR A 166 5.87 3.06 -4.25
C TYR A 166 5.10 1.99 -3.48
N SER A 167 5.48 0.73 -3.71
CA SER A 167 4.92 -0.41 -3.01
C SER A 167 5.18 -0.30 -1.50
N LYS A 168 4.15 -0.58 -0.72
CA LYS A 168 4.26 -0.67 0.74
C LYS A 168 4.52 -2.12 1.15
N SER A 169 5.51 -2.33 2.00
CA SER A 169 5.75 -3.63 2.61
C SER A 169 4.80 -3.83 3.78
N LEU A 170 4.18 -5.00 3.83
CA LEU A 170 3.27 -5.39 4.90
C LEU A 170 3.96 -6.43 5.77
N ASN A 171 3.88 -6.28 7.08
CA ASN A 171 4.44 -7.22 8.03
C ASN A 171 3.47 -7.45 9.19
N VAL A 172 3.23 -8.70 9.54
CA VAL A 172 2.36 -9.11 10.65
C VAL A 172 3.21 -9.76 11.74
N ARG A 173 3.31 -9.11 12.91
CA ARG A 173 4.05 -9.60 14.08
C ARG A 173 5.55 -9.84 13.86
N GLY A 174 6.19 -9.18 12.90
CA GLY A 174 7.63 -9.28 12.65
C GLY A 174 8.01 -10.30 11.59
N THR A 175 9.32 -10.44 11.35
CA THR A 175 9.87 -11.36 10.34
C THR A 175 9.99 -12.76 10.93
N LEU A 176 9.34 -13.74 10.31
CA LEU A 176 9.27 -15.12 10.78
C LEU A 176 10.21 -16.08 10.04
N SER A 177 10.78 -15.66 8.92
CA SER A 177 11.60 -16.51 8.05
C SER A 177 12.80 -15.79 7.49
N ILE A 178 13.94 -16.44 7.40
CA ILE A 178 15.15 -15.95 6.72
C ILE A 178 14.95 -15.87 5.20
N ASN A 179 14.00 -16.64 4.65
CA ASN A 179 13.64 -16.58 3.23
C ASN A 179 12.73 -15.38 2.93
N GLY A 180 12.52 -14.50 3.91
CA GLY A 180 11.61 -13.37 3.81
C GLY A 180 10.16 -13.78 3.83
N GLY A 181 9.29 -12.81 3.61
CA GLY A 181 7.89 -13.07 3.40
C GLY A 181 6.97 -12.18 4.22
N GLY A 182 6.31 -11.25 3.52
CA GLY A 182 5.14 -10.56 4.06
C GLY A 182 3.93 -11.50 4.16
N PRO A 183 2.80 -11.02 4.68
CA PRO A 183 1.58 -11.77 4.76
C PRO A 183 1.04 -12.17 3.37
N LEU A 184 0.23 -13.20 3.34
CA LEU A 184 -0.56 -13.54 2.16
C LEU A 184 -1.74 -12.57 2.07
N VAL A 185 -1.84 -11.82 0.97
CA VAL A 185 -2.98 -10.94 0.71
C VAL A 185 -3.99 -11.66 -0.17
N LEU A 186 -5.22 -11.76 0.29
CA LEU A 186 -6.33 -12.37 -0.46
C LEU A 186 -7.42 -11.33 -0.69
N ILE A 187 -7.78 -11.14 -1.95
CA ILE A 187 -8.90 -10.30 -2.39
C ILE A 187 -10.05 -11.23 -2.76
N ASP A 188 -11.13 -11.20 -1.97
CA ASP A 188 -12.27 -12.12 -2.11
C ASP A 188 -11.80 -13.58 -2.29
N ASN A 189 -10.98 -14.09 -1.32
CA ASN A 189 -10.42 -15.44 -1.22
C ASN A 189 -9.29 -15.80 -2.20
N VAL A 190 -8.90 -14.94 -3.12
CA VAL A 190 -7.85 -15.25 -4.12
C VAL A 190 -6.70 -14.27 -4.00
N GLU A 191 -5.46 -14.78 -4.09
CA GLU A 191 -4.24 -13.97 -3.99
C GLU A 191 -4.28 -12.75 -4.92
N GLY A 192 -3.85 -11.62 -4.37
CA GLY A 192 -3.77 -10.36 -5.09
C GLY A 192 -2.90 -9.34 -4.39
N ASP A 193 -2.71 -8.20 -5.03
CA ASP A 193 -1.93 -7.08 -4.51
C ASP A 193 -2.86 -5.95 -4.07
N LEU A 194 -2.76 -5.55 -2.81
CA LEU A 194 -3.54 -4.47 -2.22
C LEU A 194 -3.28 -3.12 -2.90
N SER A 195 -2.10 -2.90 -3.48
CA SER A 195 -1.74 -1.68 -4.20
C SER A 195 -2.52 -1.50 -5.51
N THR A 196 -3.08 -2.57 -6.06
CA THR A 196 -3.87 -2.54 -7.31
C THR A 196 -5.32 -2.15 -7.07
N LEU A 197 -5.78 -2.12 -5.83
CA LEU A 197 -7.15 -1.80 -5.48
C LEU A 197 -7.37 -0.31 -5.27
N ASN A 198 -8.55 0.16 -5.67
CA ASN A 198 -9.06 1.44 -5.20
C ASN A 198 -9.51 1.28 -3.73
N PRO A 199 -8.99 2.08 -2.78
CA PRO A 199 -9.40 2.01 -1.37
C PRO A 199 -10.91 2.12 -1.16
N GLU A 200 -11.59 2.93 -1.98
CA GLU A 200 -13.05 3.13 -1.93
C GLU A 200 -13.88 1.88 -2.31
N ASP A 201 -13.27 0.91 -3.00
CA ASP A 201 -13.95 -0.34 -3.37
C ASP A 201 -13.85 -1.42 -2.28
N ILE A 202 -13.05 -1.18 -1.23
CA ILE A 202 -12.85 -2.11 -0.14
C ILE A 202 -13.91 -1.89 0.94
N GLU A 203 -14.59 -2.96 1.36
CA GLU A 203 -15.53 -2.97 2.49
C GLU A 203 -14.76 -3.09 3.81
N SER A 204 -13.94 -4.13 3.92
CA SER A 204 -13.20 -4.41 5.15
C SER A 204 -11.88 -5.10 4.87
N VAL A 205 -10.95 -4.94 5.82
CA VAL A 205 -9.69 -5.66 5.85
C VAL A 205 -9.58 -6.42 7.17
N THR A 206 -9.32 -7.72 7.06
CA THR A 206 -9.16 -8.63 8.21
C THR A 206 -7.75 -9.19 8.22
N VAL A 207 -7.04 -9.09 9.35
CA VAL A 207 -5.69 -9.64 9.53
C VAL A 207 -5.73 -10.83 10.47
N LEU A 208 -5.30 -11.98 9.97
CA LEU A 208 -5.14 -13.23 10.70
C LEU A 208 -3.69 -13.32 11.16
N LYS A 209 -3.47 -13.35 12.48
CA LYS A 209 -2.16 -13.12 13.08
C LYS A 209 -1.48 -14.35 13.66
N ASP A 210 -2.18 -15.48 13.75
CA ASP A 210 -1.66 -16.73 14.29
C ASP A 210 -1.84 -17.91 13.32
N ALA A 211 -1.12 -18.99 13.57
CA ALA A 211 -1.17 -20.17 12.71
C ALA A 211 -2.55 -20.85 12.74
N ALA A 212 -3.31 -20.78 13.83
CA ALA A 212 -4.62 -21.40 13.90
C ALA A 212 -5.63 -20.71 12.99
N SER A 213 -5.73 -19.37 13.04
CA SER A 213 -6.63 -18.61 12.18
C SER A 213 -6.22 -18.64 10.70
N SER A 214 -4.91 -18.80 10.41
CA SER A 214 -4.37 -18.76 9.05
C SER A 214 -4.15 -20.13 8.42
N ALA A 215 -4.22 -21.23 9.19
CA ALA A 215 -3.95 -22.61 8.70
C ALA A 215 -4.78 -23.01 7.48
N ILE A 216 -6.04 -22.57 7.40
CA ILE A 216 -6.94 -22.87 6.28
C ILE A 216 -6.41 -22.33 4.93
N TYR A 217 -5.58 -21.29 4.97
CA TYR A 217 -4.97 -20.67 3.77
C TYR A 217 -3.61 -21.28 3.42
N GLY A 218 -3.11 -22.20 4.27
CA GLY A 218 -2.03 -23.14 3.99
C GLY A 218 -0.64 -22.54 3.93
N ALA A 219 0.12 -23.12 3.04
CA ALA A 219 1.56 -23.03 2.91
C ALA A 219 2.13 -21.64 2.52
N ARG A 220 1.33 -20.62 2.46
CA ARG A 220 1.77 -19.23 2.21
C ARG A 220 1.43 -18.29 3.36
N ALA A 221 0.72 -18.83 4.35
CA ALA A 221 0.18 -18.07 5.48
C ALA A 221 1.18 -17.93 6.66
N ALA A 222 2.43 -18.36 6.49
CA ALA A 222 3.46 -18.28 7.53
C ALA A 222 3.67 -16.86 8.06
N GLY A 223 3.65 -15.85 7.19
CA GLY A 223 3.72 -14.42 7.54
C GLY A 223 2.39 -13.80 7.97
N GLY A 224 1.35 -14.59 8.26
CA GLY A 224 -0.03 -14.13 8.47
C GLY A 224 -0.82 -13.99 7.18
N VAL A 225 -2.10 -13.65 7.31
CA VAL A 225 -3.01 -13.46 6.16
C VAL A 225 -3.75 -12.15 6.29
N ILE A 226 -3.85 -11.42 5.20
CA ILE A 226 -4.67 -10.22 5.06
C ILE A 226 -5.81 -10.53 4.10
N LEU A 227 -7.03 -10.54 4.62
CA LEU A 227 -8.24 -10.75 3.84
C LEU A 227 -8.85 -9.40 3.49
N VAL A 228 -9.01 -9.14 2.21
CA VAL A 228 -9.64 -7.94 1.67
C VAL A 228 -10.99 -8.33 1.11
N THR A 229 -12.05 -7.76 1.66
CA THR A 229 -13.43 -7.94 1.17
C THR A 229 -13.81 -6.70 0.37
N LEU A 230 -14.25 -6.89 -0.87
CA LEU A 230 -14.75 -5.82 -1.71
C LEU A 230 -16.21 -5.46 -1.35
N LYS A 231 -16.62 -4.23 -1.68
CA LYS A 231 -18.00 -3.75 -1.47
C LYS A 231 -18.98 -4.44 -2.42
N HIS A 232 -19.95 -5.12 -1.86
CA HIS A 232 -21.05 -5.73 -2.60
C HIS A 232 -22.39 -5.12 -2.17
N PRO A 233 -23.30 -4.74 -3.09
CA PRO A 233 -24.61 -4.21 -2.73
C PRO A 233 -25.48 -5.29 -2.11
N LYS A 234 -26.41 -4.88 -1.25
CA LYS A 234 -27.45 -5.75 -0.67
C LYS A 234 -28.54 -6.05 -1.70
N HIS A 235 -29.33 -7.09 -1.47
CA HIS A 235 -30.59 -7.30 -2.21
C HIS A 235 -31.53 -6.11 -1.99
N ASP A 236 -32.37 -5.81 -2.98
CA ASP A 236 -33.31 -4.67 -2.96
C ASP A 236 -32.66 -3.32 -2.68
N ALA A 237 -31.34 -3.20 -2.97
CA ALA A 237 -30.66 -1.93 -2.83
C ALA A 237 -31.20 -0.93 -3.86
N ARG A 238 -31.61 0.23 -3.40
CA ARG A 238 -32.02 1.33 -4.30
C ARG A 238 -30.86 1.71 -5.20
N PHE A 239 -31.19 2.18 -6.40
CA PHE A 239 -30.19 2.79 -7.27
C PHE A 239 -29.51 3.94 -6.57
N THR A 240 -28.18 3.92 -6.55
CA THR A 240 -27.34 5.00 -6.00
C THR A 240 -26.23 5.32 -6.98
N ALA A 241 -25.96 6.61 -7.13
CA ALA A 241 -24.79 7.09 -7.84
C ALA A 241 -24.03 8.02 -6.87
N ASN A 242 -22.83 7.66 -6.52
CA ASN A 242 -21.97 8.39 -5.58
C ASN A 242 -20.72 8.87 -6.30
N TYR A 243 -20.45 10.15 -6.23
CA TYR A 243 -19.19 10.74 -6.67
C TYR A 243 -18.44 11.28 -5.47
N ASN A 244 -17.20 10.84 -5.30
CA ASN A 244 -16.30 11.31 -4.26
C ASN A 244 -15.08 11.96 -4.91
N PHE A 245 -14.74 13.16 -4.46
CA PHE A 245 -13.56 13.90 -4.84
C PHE A 245 -12.76 14.23 -3.59
N SER A 246 -11.47 13.95 -3.62
CA SER A 246 -10.56 14.35 -2.55
C SER A 246 -9.30 15.00 -3.12
N LEU A 247 -8.85 16.05 -2.45
CA LEU A 247 -7.62 16.78 -2.74
C LEU A 247 -6.83 16.93 -1.45
N GLY A 248 -5.55 16.66 -1.52
CA GLY A 248 -4.65 16.80 -0.37
C GLY A 248 -3.28 17.32 -0.78
N TRP A 249 -2.57 17.82 0.20
CA TRP A 249 -1.17 18.23 0.07
C TRP A 249 -0.31 17.38 0.99
N GLU A 250 0.86 17.00 0.50
CA GLU A 250 1.82 16.19 1.22
C GLU A 250 3.10 16.97 1.46
N GLN A 251 3.54 16.99 2.70
CA GLN A 251 4.81 17.59 3.10
C GLN A 251 5.61 16.60 3.95
N SER A 252 6.93 16.59 3.78
CA SER A 252 7.79 15.83 4.66
C SER A 252 7.88 16.51 6.02
N LEU A 253 7.49 15.80 7.08
CA LEU A 253 7.50 16.33 8.45
C LEU A 253 8.83 16.11 9.17
N ASN A 254 9.52 15.01 8.87
CA ASN A 254 10.78 14.65 9.52
C ASN A 254 11.92 14.81 8.53
N HIS A 255 12.62 15.93 8.63
CA HIS A 255 13.87 16.14 7.93
C HIS A 255 15.03 15.69 8.84
N LEU A 256 15.99 14.99 8.26
CA LEU A 256 17.28 14.83 8.93
C LEU A 256 17.89 16.22 9.07
N GLU A 257 18.16 16.63 10.28
CA GLU A 257 18.95 17.85 10.51
C GLU A 257 20.36 17.59 10.00
N GLN A 258 20.79 18.42 9.07
CA GLN A 258 22.16 18.38 8.57
C GLN A 258 23.06 19.05 9.61
N ALA A 259 24.14 18.39 10.00
CA ALA A 259 25.19 19.02 10.83
C ALA A 259 25.72 20.27 10.14
N SER A 260 26.20 21.27 10.90
CA SER A 260 26.88 22.39 10.28
C SER A 260 28.16 21.92 9.58
N LEU A 261 28.65 22.70 8.60
CA LEU A 261 29.92 22.35 7.94
C LEU A 261 31.07 22.28 8.93
N MET A 262 31.08 23.14 9.94
CA MET A 262 32.07 23.08 11.01
C MET A 262 31.99 21.78 11.79
N GLN A 263 30.80 21.40 12.25
CA GLN A 263 30.58 20.11 12.95
C GLN A 263 30.96 18.89 12.09
N TYR A 264 30.67 18.95 10.79
CA TYR A 264 31.07 17.93 9.84
C TYR A 264 32.59 17.78 9.76
N LEU A 265 33.32 18.89 9.64
CA LEU A 265 34.80 18.90 9.59
C LEU A 265 35.42 18.46 10.92
N ASP A 266 34.88 18.93 12.04
CA ASP A 266 35.31 18.51 13.38
C ASP A 266 35.15 16.99 13.59
N ALA A 267 34.02 16.43 13.19
CA ALA A 267 33.78 14.98 13.25
C ALA A 267 34.78 14.17 12.39
N TYR A 268 35.15 14.69 11.21
CA TYR A 268 36.15 14.05 10.36
C TYR A 268 37.53 14.07 10.98
N LEU A 269 37.91 15.19 11.62
CA LEU A 269 39.21 15.31 12.33
C LEU A 269 39.23 14.40 13.55
N GLU A 270 38.14 14.33 14.32
CA GLU A 270 38.03 13.45 15.48
C GLU A 270 38.09 11.96 15.07
N ALA A 271 37.54 11.61 13.94
CA ALA A 271 37.63 10.27 13.36
C ALA A 271 39.02 9.94 12.75
N GLY A 272 39.97 10.87 12.80
CA GLY A 272 41.33 10.68 12.27
C GLY A 272 41.49 10.85 10.77
N TYR A 273 40.47 11.40 10.09
CA TYR A 273 40.50 11.64 8.65
C TYR A 273 41.02 13.05 8.33
N SER A 274 42.32 13.30 8.54
CA SER A 274 42.92 14.57 8.21
C SER A 274 43.03 14.82 6.70
N ASN A 275 43.26 13.77 5.92
CA ASN A 275 43.31 13.80 4.46
C ASN A 275 42.09 13.05 3.89
N SER A 276 40.97 13.72 3.82
CA SER A 276 39.71 13.07 3.43
C SER A 276 39.60 12.89 1.92
N TYR A 277 39.29 11.66 1.49
CA TYR A 277 38.87 11.32 0.14
C TYR A 277 37.65 12.15 -0.29
N TRP A 278 36.83 12.57 0.65
CA TRP A 278 35.58 13.33 0.39
C TRP A 278 35.81 14.83 0.23
N ALA A 279 36.90 15.36 0.77
CA ALA A 279 37.26 16.78 0.63
C ALA A 279 37.91 17.07 -0.73
N GLY A 280 37.72 16.22 -1.72
CA GLY A 280 38.42 16.33 -2.97
C GLY A 280 39.93 16.17 -2.77
N ASN A 281 40.70 17.11 -3.23
CA ASN A 281 42.13 17.16 -2.97
C ASN A 281 42.48 17.95 -1.71
N GLY A 282 41.51 18.27 -0.84
CA GLY A 282 41.67 19.15 0.30
C GLY A 282 42.19 18.46 1.55
N ASP A 283 42.84 19.25 2.40
CA ASP A 283 43.19 18.93 3.78
C ASP A 283 42.05 19.39 4.68
N VAL A 284 41.46 18.49 5.46
CA VAL A 284 40.30 18.79 6.32
C VAL A 284 40.66 19.83 7.38
N SER A 285 41.91 19.81 7.92
CA SER A 285 42.35 20.80 8.89
C SER A 285 42.42 22.20 8.27
N LYS A 286 43.02 22.31 7.08
CA LYS A 286 43.03 23.57 6.33
C LYS A 286 41.65 24.05 5.96
N TRP A 287 40.76 23.11 5.58
CA TRP A 287 39.39 23.45 5.26
C TRP A 287 38.64 24.05 6.44
N ARG A 288 38.80 23.43 7.61
CA ARG A 288 38.29 23.97 8.88
C ARG A 288 38.78 25.36 9.19
N ASP A 289 40.08 25.58 9.03
CA ASP A 289 40.72 26.89 9.29
C ASP A 289 40.23 27.98 8.32
N TYR A 290 40.09 27.65 7.03
CA TYR A 290 39.51 28.56 6.03
C TYR A 290 38.04 28.84 6.31
N LEU A 291 37.26 27.84 6.70
CA LEU A 291 35.87 28.02 7.08
C LEU A 291 35.74 28.95 8.30
N GLN A 292 36.57 28.76 9.33
CA GLN A 292 36.56 29.61 10.50
C GLN A 292 36.92 31.08 10.16
N LYS A 293 37.92 31.29 9.32
CA LYS A 293 38.26 32.63 8.82
C LYS A 293 37.10 33.24 8.04
N TYR A 294 36.52 32.50 7.11
CA TYR A 294 35.42 32.97 6.31
C TYR A 294 34.16 33.29 7.13
N GLN A 295 33.86 32.49 8.15
CA GLN A 295 32.73 32.76 9.07
C GLN A 295 32.97 34.00 9.95
N THR A 296 34.23 34.28 10.31
CA THR A 296 34.59 35.47 11.10
C THR A 296 34.59 36.73 10.24
N ASP A 297 35.19 36.65 9.07
CA ASP A 297 35.24 37.74 8.08
C ASP A 297 35.26 37.15 6.65
N PRO A 298 34.10 37.17 5.96
CA PRO A 298 34.00 36.66 4.60
C PRO A 298 34.97 37.31 3.60
N SER A 299 35.40 38.53 3.84
CA SER A 299 36.35 39.22 2.95
C SER A 299 37.79 38.73 3.11
N SER A 300 38.10 38.01 4.20
CA SER A 300 39.43 37.47 4.47
C SER A 300 39.83 36.29 3.57
N VAL A 301 38.89 35.70 2.87
CA VAL A 301 39.12 34.57 1.97
C VAL A 301 38.52 34.89 0.59
N ALA A 302 39.37 34.92 -0.44
CA ALA A 302 38.94 35.22 -1.81
C ALA A 302 38.16 34.05 -2.40
N THR A 303 36.81 34.05 -2.25
CA THR A 303 35.94 33.04 -2.78
C THR A 303 35.39 33.40 -4.16
N VAL A 304 35.11 32.39 -4.98
CA VAL A 304 34.39 32.51 -6.24
C VAL A 304 33.07 31.71 -6.16
N GLY A 305 32.05 32.22 -6.80
CA GLY A 305 30.74 31.61 -6.78
C GLY A 305 30.16 31.47 -5.37
N ASP A 306 29.57 30.32 -5.06
CA ASP A 306 28.92 30.03 -3.77
C ASP A 306 29.89 29.65 -2.64
N GLY A 307 30.94 30.45 -2.45
CA GLY A 307 31.93 30.21 -1.37
C GLY A 307 33.01 29.19 -1.74
N ILE A 308 33.32 29.02 -2.99
CA ILE A 308 34.42 28.19 -3.46
C ILE A 308 35.72 28.95 -3.30
N PHE A 309 36.72 28.37 -2.66
CA PHE A 309 38.04 28.91 -2.45
C PHE A 309 39.09 27.96 -3.01
N LYS A 310 40.01 28.49 -3.82
CA LYS A 310 41.18 27.78 -4.33
C LYS A 310 42.43 28.29 -3.63
N ASP A 311 43.10 27.37 -2.92
CA ASP A 311 44.33 27.68 -2.21
C ASP A 311 45.53 27.83 -3.17
N THR A 312 46.59 28.39 -2.70
CA THR A 312 47.86 28.60 -3.45
C THR A 312 48.52 27.30 -3.90
N ASP A 313 48.23 26.19 -3.24
CA ASP A 313 48.67 24.84 -3.63
C ASP A 313 47.75 24.17 -4.69
N GLY A 314 46.74 24.91 -5.15
CA GLY A 314 45.78 24.46 -6.17
C GLY A 314 44.60 23.63 -5.63
N ARG A 315 44.53 23.39 -4.33
CA ARG A 315 43.45 22.70 -3.67
C ARG A 315 42.21 23.59 -3.55
N VAL A 316 41.04 22.98 -3.63
CA VAL A 316 39.77 23.69 -3.62
C VAL A 316 38.96 23.29 -2.42
N TYR A 317 38.38 24.31 -1.77
CA TYR A 317 37.56 24.21 -0.59
C TYR A 317 36.25 24.96 -0.81
N TRP A 318 35.15 24.53 -0.18
CA TRP A 318 33.88 25.30 -0.17
C TRP A 318 33.55 25.71 1.27
N LEU A 319 33.15 26.96 1.42
CA LEU A 319 33.02 27.61 2.70
C LEU A 319 31.59 28.05 3.02
N SER A 320 30.64 27.77 2.11
CA SER A 320 29.21 28.06 2.31
C SER A 320 28.47 26.89 2.93
N GLU A 321 27.52 27.18 3.81
CA GLU A 321 26.63 26.22 4.41
C GLU A 321 25.24 26.32 3.76
N LYS A 322 24.73 25.22 3.18
CA LYS A 322 23.39 25.15 2.66
C LYS A 322 22.72 23.86 3.10
N ASN A 323 21.42 23.95 3.42
CA ASN A 323 20.64 22.78 3.78
C ASN A 323 20.15 22.06 2.51
N LEU A 324 20.95 21.10 2.05
CA LEU A 324 20.67 20.33 0.84
C LEU A 324 19.37 19.54 0.92
N ALA A 325 18.94 19.11 2.13
CA ALA A 325 17.69 18.39 2.31
C ALA A 325 16.47 19.30 2.06
N LYS A 326 16.52 20.55 2.49
CA LYS A 326 15.43 21.52 2.24
C LYS A 326 15.33 21.90 0.77
N ASN A 327 16.44 21.98 0.07
CA ASN A 327 16.47 22.42 -1.33
C ASN A 327 15.84 21.43 -2.30
N ILE A 328 15.73 20.15 -1.92
CA ILE A 328 15.15 19.11 -2.78
C ILE A 328 13.69 18.81 -2.49
N LEU A 329 13.11 19.43 -1.46
CA LEU A 329 11.75 19.16 -1.01
C LEU A 329 10.81 20.33 -1.32
N THR A 330 9.61 19.98 -1.72
CA THR A 330 8.49 20.89 -1.95
C THR A 330 7.21 20.27 -1.39
N THR A 331 6.07 20.88 -1.65
CA THR A 331 4.77 20.31 -1.30
C THR A 331 4.25 19.46 -2.45
N GLY A 332 4.05 18.18 -2.17
CA GLY A 332 3.36 17.25 -3.06
C GLY A 332 1.85 17.47 -3.07
N SER A 333 1.16 16.80 -3.98
CA SER A 333 -0.30 16.86 -4.06
C SER A 333 -0.91 15.52 -4.42
N ILE A 334 -2.07 15.23 -3.83
CA ILE A 334 -2.86 14.02 -4.08
C ILE A 334 -4.24 14.44 -4.55
N THR A 335 -4.70 13.84 -5.65
CA THR A 335 -6.04 14.05 -6.18
C THR A 335 -6.69 12.72 -6.48
N ASN A 336 -7.90 12.48 -5.95
CA ASN A 336 -8.69 11.29 -6.23
C ASN A 336 -10.08 11.68 -6.72
N HIS A 337 -10.55 11.00 -7.76
CA HIS A 337 -11.92 11.03 -8.26
C HIS A 337 -12.46 9.62 -8.24
N ASN A 338 -13.59 9.40 -7.63
CA ASN A 338 -14.25 8.09 -7.59
C ASN A 338 -15.74 8.24 -7.89
N LEU A 339 -16.21 7.50 -8.89
CA LEU A 339 -17.63 7.41 -9.24
C LEU A 339 -18.08 5.96 -9.02
N THR A 340 -19.11 5.76 -8.24
CA THR A 340 -19.70 4.45 -7.98
C THR A 340 -21.19 4.48 -8.28
N ILE A 341 -21.64 3.53 -9.06
CA ILE A 341 -23.05 3.28 -9.36
C ILE A 341 -23.38 1.89 -8.83
N SER A 342 -24.42 1.78 -8.04
CA SER A 342 -24.89 0.48 -7.51
C SER A 342 -26.39 0.43 -7.34
N GLY A 343 -26.91 -0.78 -7.35
CA GLY A 343 -28.34 -1.04 -7.18
C GLY A 343 -28.62 -2.54 -7.18
N GLY A 344 -29.88 -2.87 -7.02
CA GLY A 344 -30.29 -4.26 -7.08
C GLY A 344 -31.80 -4.43 -6.96
N THR A 345 -32.24 -5.60 -7.36
CA THR A 345 -33.58 -6.14 -7.14
C THR A 345 -33.47 -7.33 -6.18
N ASP A 346 -34.57 -8.01 -5.94
CA ASP A 346 -34.63 -9.31 -5.23
C ASP A 346 -33.71 -10.38 -5.84
N LYS A 347 -33.45 -10.31 -7.16
CA LYS A 347 -32.71 -11.34 -7.92
C LYS A 347 -31.35 -10.90 -8.44
N ILE A 348 -31.14 -9.60 -8.69
CA ILE A 348 -29.93 -9.11 -9.32
C ILE A 348 -29.36 -7.96 -8.49
N ARG A 349 -28.06 -8.00 -8.23
CA ARG A 349 -27.30 -6.92 -7.58
C ARG A 349 -26.15 -6.53 -8.49
N TYR A 350 -25.88 -5.26 -8.59
CA TYR A 350 -24.77 -4.78 -9.39
C TYR A 350 -24.07 -3.57 -8.75
N ARG A 351 -22.79 -3.47 -8.97
CA ARG A 351 -21.97 -2.31 -8.64
C ARG A 351 -20.94 -2.09 -9.74
N VAL A 352 -20.82 -0.85 -10.18
CA VAL A 352 -19.76 -0.41 -11.10
C VAL A 352 -19.08 0.80 -10.48
N SER A 353 -17.75 0.78 -10.43
CA SER A 353 -16.98 1.92 -9.99
C SER A 353 -15.88 2.26 -10.98
N GLY A 354 -15.56 3.56 -11.06
CA GLY A 354 -14.44 4.08 -11.80
C GLY A 354 -13.66 5.07 -10.95
N SER A 355 -12.33 4.95 -10.90
CA SER A 355 -11.50 5.88 -10.15
C SER A 355 -10.31 6.38 -10.97
N LEU A 356 -9.95 7.64 -10.70
CA LEU A 356 -8.76 8.31 -11.21
C LEU A 356 -8.01 8.89 -10.02
N SER A 357 -6.77 8.45 -9.83
CA SER A 357 -5.90 8.94 -8.77
C SER A 357 -4.63 9.52 -9.38
N ARG A 358 -4.17 10.63 -8.83
CA ARG A 358 -2.89 11.25 -9.16
C ARG A 358 -2.19 11.69 -7.88
N GLU A 359 -0.92 11.40 -7.80
CA GLU A 359 -0.03 11.79 -6.72
C GLU A 359 1.21 12.41 -7.35
N ASN A 360 1.52 13.64 -6.99
CA ASN A 360 2.78 14.30 -7.32
C ASN A 360 3.59 14.34 -6.03
N GLY A 361 4.82 13.85 -6.09
CA GLY A 361 5.68 13.73 -4.92
C GLY A 361 6.20 15.06 -4.38
N PRO A 362 6.81 15.02 -3.19
CA PRO A 362 7.34 16.21 -2.55
C PRO A 362 8.76 16.58 -3.03
N LEU A 363 9.27 15.99 -4.10
CA LEU A 363 10.58 16.37 -4.65
C LEU A 363 10.46 17.59 -5.56
N VAL A 364 11.49 18.44 -5.56
CA VAL A 364 11.61 19.61 -6.48
C VAL A 364 11.90 19.11 -7.89
N THR A 365 10.93 18.44 -8.49
CA THR A 365 10.98 17.95 -9.87
C THR A 365 9.57 17.61 -10.35
N ASP A 366 9.30 17.76 -11.63
CA ASP A 366 8.07 17.34 -12.29
C ASP A 366 8.08 15.82 -12.65
N LYS A 367 9.17 15.13 -12.32
CA LYS A 367 9.44 13.73 -12.66
C LYS A 367 9.03 12.75 -11.57
N ASP A 368 8.52 13.22 -10.43
CA ASP A 368 8.11 12.38 -9.29
C ASP A 368 6.58 12.32 -9.23
N MET A 369 6.00 11.36 -9.93
CA MET A 369 4.56 11.30 -10.14
C MET A 369 4.04 9.86 -10.25
N PHE A 370 2.81 9.66 -9.75
CA PHE A 370 2.04 8.44 -9.92
C PHE A 370 0.62 8.75 -10.40
N ARG A 371 0.11 7.94 -11.31
CA ARG A 371 -1.28 7.96 -11.78
C ARG A 371 -1.85 6.56 -11.75
N ARG A 372 -3.08 6.43 -11.31
CA ARG A 372 -3.82 5.16 -11.36
C ARG A 372 -5.23 5.38 -11.88
N LYS A 373 -5.65 4.50 -12.77
CA LYS A 373 -7.01 4.38 -13.29
C LYS A 373 -7.52 3.02 -12.91
N THR A 374 -8.70 2.94 -12.30
CA THR A 374 -9.31 1.66 -11.95
C THR A 374 -10.76 1.65 -12.42
N ILE A 375 -11.18 0.53 -12.98
CA ILE A 375 -12.58 0.24 -13.28
C ILE A 375 -12.89 -1.10 -12.60
N SER A 376 -13.97 -1.15 -11.82
CA SER A 376 -14.43 -2.36 -11.16
C SER A 376 -15.91 -2.57 -11.43
N GLY A 377 -16.31 -3.79 -11.73
CA GLY A 377 -17.67 -4.20 -11.94
C GLY A 377 -17.98 -5.47 -11.15
N PHE A 378 -19.10 -5.48 -10.47
CA PHE A 378 -19.65 -6.64 -9.79
C PHE A 378 -21.10 -6.84 -10.23
N VAL A 379 -21.47 -8.09 -10.50
CA VAL A 379 -22.83 -8.51 -10.71
C VAL A 379 -23.07 -9.84 -10.00
N SER A 380 -24.22 -9.96 -9.34
CA SER A 380 -24.68 -11.19 -8.72
C SER A 380 -26.14 -11.42 -9.16
N ALA A 381 -26.45 -12.63 -9.61
CA ALA A 381 -27.78 -13.01 -10.05
C ALA A 381 -28.23 -14.32 -9.38
N ASP A 382 -29.36 -14.29 -8.68
CA ASP A 382 -30.07 -15.49 -8.21
C ASP A 382 -30.87 -16.11 -9.36
N LEU A 383 -30.18 -16.93 -10.18
CA LEU A 383 -30.72 -17.54 -11.36
C LEU A 383 -31.82 -18.56 -11.01
N GLN A 384 -31.66 -19.22 -9.88
CA GLN A 384 -32.63 -20.12 -9.26
C GLN A 384 -32.57 -19.99 -7.74
N LYS A 385 -33.59 -20.44 -7.02
CA LYS A 385 -33.58 -20.43 -5.54
C LYS A 385 -32.39 -21.18 -4.94
N TRP A 386 -31.87 -22.17 -5.67
CA TRP A 386 -30.74 -23.01 -5.28
C TRP A 386 -29.42 -22.62 -5.96
N PHE A 387 -29.44 -21.64 -6.91
CA PHE A 387 -28.24 -21.28 -7.68
C PHE A 387 -28.05 -19.77 -7.84
N THR A 388 -26.96 -19.25 -7.31
CA THR A 388 -26.51 -17.87 -7.46
C THR A 388 -25.21 -17.83 -8.27
N GLN A 389 -25.16 -16.97 -9.29
CA GLN A 389 -23.95 -16.69 -10.07
C GLN A 389 -23.45 -15.28 -9.78
N GLU A 390 -22.17 -15.15 -9.46
CA GLU A 390 -21.51 -13.87 -9.27
C GLU A 390 -20.34 -13.72 -10.25
N ALA A 391 -20.10 -12.50 -10.70
CA ALA A 391 -18.95 -12.14 -11.50
C ALA A 391 -18.37 -10.81 -11.03
N THR A 392 -17.05 -10.76 -10.86
CA THR A 392 -16.29 -9.55 -10.57
C THR A 392 -15.25 -9.32 -11.66
N LEU A 393 -15.21 -8.13 -12.20
CA LEU A 393 -14.19 -7.66 -13.13
C LEU A 393 -13.49 -6.46 -12.51
N THR A 394 -12.17 -6.48 -12.50
CA THR A 394 -11.37 -5.31 -12.11
C THR A 394 -10.27 -5.08 -13.14
N TYR A 395 -10.11 -3.86 -13.58
CA TYR A 395 -9.00 -3.43 -14.42
C TYR A 395 -8.32 -2.24 -13.77
N THR A 396 -7.03 -2.37 -13.49
CA THR A 396 -6.20 -1.30 -12.96
C THR A 396 -5.05 -1.04 -13.92
N ASN A 397 -4.87 0.22 -14.30
CA ASN A 397 -3.68 0.70 -14.99
C ASN A 397 -3.03 1.78 -14.13
N SER A 398 -1.76 1.60 -13.83
CA SER A 398 -0.95 2.54 -13.07
C SER A 398 0.31 2.90 -13.82
N VAL A 399 0.65 4.19 -13.79
CA VAL A 399 1.87 4.74 -14.37
C VAL A 399 2.61 5.48 -13.29
N ARG A 400 3.85 5.09 -13.05
CA ARG A 400 4.79 5.80 -12.20
C ARG A 400 5.88 6.42 -13.06
N GLN A 401 6.11 7.69 -12.87
CA GLN A 401 7.27 8.40 -13.37
C GLN A 401 8.15 8.73 -12.16
N SER A 402 9.43 8.43 -12.25
CA SER A 402 10.40 8.76 -11.21
C SER A 402 11.65 9.37 -11.82
N PRO A 403 12.32 10.30 -11.11
CA PRO A 403 13.66 10.70 -11.49
C PRO A 403 14.55 9.47 -11.32
N GLU A 404 15.07 8.99 -12.43
CA GLU A 404 15.93 7.82 -12.38
C GLU A 404 17.37 8.21 -12.13
N ASN A 405 18.04 7.30 -11.58
CA ASN A 405 19.34 7.40 -11.05
C ASN A 405 20.40 7.27 -12.12
N VAL A 406 21.17 8.29 -12.18
CA VAL A 406 22.39 8.30 -12.95
C VAL A 406 23.50 7.71 -12.08
N GLY A 407 23.80 6.43 -12.27
CA GLY A 407 24.90 5.76 -11.58
C GLY A 407 24.69 5.60 -10.05
N ASN A 408 23.87 4.64 -9.66
CA ASN A 408 23.71 4.21 -8.26
C ASN A 408 23.01 5.19 -7.28
N MET A 409 22.00 5.92 -7.71
CA MET A 409 21.27 6.88 -6.87
C MET A 409 20.26 6.27 -5.88
N SER A 410 20.03 4.96 -5.82
CA SER A 410 19.16 4.39 -4.75
C SER A 410 19.68 4.70 -3.33
N GLY A 411 20.97 4.96 -3.18
CA GLY A 411 21.56 5.53 -1.98
C GLY A 411 21.68 7.06 -1.98
N PHE A 412 21.33 7.74 -3.07
CA PHE A 412 21.58 9.16 -3.23
C PHE A 412 20.80 10.01 -2.24
N TYR A 413 19.52 9.70 -2.04
CA TYR A 413 18.69 10.43 -1.07
C TYR A 413 19.13 10.23 0.38
N SER A 414 19.76 9.10 0.71
CA SER A 414 20.21 8.82 2.06
C SER A 414 21.66 9.21 2.33
N THR A 415 22.57 9.00 1.37
CA THR A 415 24.02 9.23 1.60
C THR A 415 24.52 10.57 1.11
N ARG A 416 23.90 11.14 0.07
CA ARG A 416 24.34 12.41 -0.50
C ARG A 416 23.77 13.64 0.23
N LEU A 417 22.67 13.48 0.97
CA LEU A 417 22.11 14.54 1.81
C LEU A 417 22.97 14.89 3.02
N ILE A 418 23.87 13.99 3.42
CA ILE A 418 24.76 14.20 4.59
C ILE A 418 26.11 14.80 4.21
N ASN A 419 26.44 14.87 2.93
CA ASN A 419 27.72 15.42 2.47
C ASN A 419 27.55 16.88 2.07
N TYR A 420 28.58 17.67 2.32
CA TYR A 420 28.65 19.05 1.88
C TYR A 420 29.25 19.16 0.49
N TYR A 421 28.55 19.87 -0.39
CA TYR A 421 28.98 20.16 -1.75
C TYR A 421 28.78 21.65 -2.06
N PRO A 422 29.61 22.26 -2.89
CA PRO A 422 29.30 23.58 -3.42
C PRO A 422 28.03 23.48 -4.25
N GLU A 423 27.07 24.37 -4.04
CA GLU A 423 25.87 24.48 -4.88
C GLU A 423 26.13 25.32 -6.13
N GLY A 424 25.31 25.11 -7.14
CA GLY A 424 25.35 25.89 -8.34
C GLY A 424 26.33 25.37 -9.39
N LEU A 425 26.84 26.27 -10.20
CA LEU A 425 27.82 25.99 -11.23
C LEU A 425 29.25 26.16 -10.69
N ILE A 426 30.10 25.22 -11.01
CA ILE A 426 31.54 25.31 -10.70
C ILE A 426 32.25 25.95 -11.88
N PRO A 427 32.96 27.08 -11.69
CA PRO A 427 33.68 27.73 -12.76
C PRO A 427 34.68 26.83 -13.47
N GLY A 428 34.84 27.01 -14.77
CA GLY A 428 35.67 26.15 -15.60
C GLY A 428 37.15 26.25 -15.30
N ASP A 429 37.63 27.41 -14.87
CA ASP A 429 39.03 27.62 -14.46
C ASP A 429 39.39 26.79 -13.20
N ILE A 430 38.41 26.58 -12.32
CA ILE A 430 38.57 25.70 -11.15
C ILE A 430 38.67 24.23 -11.61
N LEU A 431 37.88 23.84 -12.61
CA LEU A 431 37.84 22.48 -13.16
C LEU A 431 38.96 22.19 -14.17
N GLY A 432 39.72 23.23 -14.59
CA GLY A 432 40.70 23.09 -15.64
C GLY A 432 40.10 22.82 -17.06
N ILE A 433 38.89 23.32 -17.31
CA ILE A 433 38.15 23.20 -18.57
C ILE A 433 37.57 24.56 -18.97
N SER A 434 37.03 24.67 -20.20
CA SER A 434 36.44 25.93 -20.69
C SER A 434 35.02 26.21 -20.15
N ASP A 435 34.28 25.14 -19.74
CA ASP A 435 32.88 25.23 -19.45
C ASP A 435 32.60 25.20 -17.93
N GLU A 436 31.59 25.90 -17.48
CA GLU A 436 31.04 25.73 -16.13
C GLU A 436 30.23 24.44 -16.05
N LEU A 437 30.31 23.72 -14.93
CA LEU A 437 29.55 22.50 -14.70
C LEU A 437 28.75 22.57 -13.42
N PRO A 438 27.52 21.99 -13.41
CA PRO A 438 26.76 21.80 -12.18
C PRO A 438 27.52 20.86 -11.25
N SER A 439 27.58 21.23 -9.97
CA SER A 439 28.15 20.35 -8.93
C SER A 439 27.25 19.12 -8.72
N GLN A 440 27.82 18.06 -8.16
CA GLN A 440 27.10 16.82 -7.83
C GLN A 440 26.20 16.98 -6.60
N THR A 441 25.43 18.05 -6.50
CA THR A 441 24.44 18.23 -5.42
C THR A 441 23.16 17.43 -5.69
N PRO A 442 22.39 17.06 -4.66
CA PRO A 442 21.08 16.44 -4.83
C PRO A 442 20.15 17.22 -5.76
N LEU A 443 20.10 18.53 -5.63
CA LEU A 443 19.26 19.40 -6.47
C LEU A 443 19.66 19.33 -7.94
N ASN A 444 20.95 19.53 -8.24
CA ASN A 444 21.45 19.48 -9.62
C ASN A 444 21.24 18.12 -10.25
N MET A 445 21.42 17.05 -9.48
CA MET A 445 21.19 15.70 -9.98
C MET A 445 19.72 15.44 -10.26
N LEU A 446 18.79 15.86 -9.37
CA LEU A 446 17.34 15.76 -9.59
C LEU A 446 16.87 16.54 -10.82
N THR A 447 17.35 17.77 -10.95
CA THR A 447 16.96 18.64 -12.07
C THR A 447 17.38 18.07 -13.42
N ASN A 448 18.60 17.48 -13.49
CA ASN A 448 19.16 16.93 -14.70
C ASN A 448 18.86 15.43 -14.89
N ALA A 449 18.39 14.73 -13.86
CA ALA A 449 18.09 13.29 -13.97
C ALA A 449 17.04 13.02 -15.05
N PRO A 450 17.24 11.99 -15.87
CA PRO A 450 16.21 11.54 -16.81
C PRO A 450 15.04 10.90 -16.06
N SER A 451 13.89 10.79 -16.72
CA SER A 451 12.71 10.10 -16.19
C SER A 451 12.70 8.65 -16.55
N ALA A 452 12.40 7.79 -15.58
CA ALA A 452 11.96 6.44 -15.82
C ALA A 452 10.45 6.36 -15.79
N PHE A 453 9.88 5.55 -16.65
CA PHE A 453 8.46 5.25 -16.70
C PHE A 453 8.25 3.77 -16.38
N SER A 454 7.34 3.51 -15.45
CA SER A 454 6.88 2.15 -15.14
C SER A 454 5.37 2.13 -15.24
N GLU A 455 4.86 1.35 -16.17
CA GLU A 455 3.43 1.13 -16.35
C GLU A 455 3.08 -0.28 -15.95
N GLN A 456 1.97 -0.44 -15.22
CA GLN A 456 1.44 -1.73 -14.83
C GLN A 456 -0.05 -1.79 -15.18
N SER A 457 -0.45 -2.84 -15.89
CA SER A 457 -1.85 -3.13 -16.24
C SER A 457 -2.28 -4.48 -15.65
N VAL A 458 -3.39 -4.47 -14.89
CA VAL A 458 -3.86 -5.63 -14.13
C VAL A 458 -5.35 -5.89 -14.40
N PRO A 459 -5.72 -6.60 -15.47
CA PRO A 459 -7.05 -7.19 -15.62
C PRO A 459 -7.21 -8.40 -14.68
N ARG A 460 -8.29 -8.44 -13.92
CA ARG A 460 -8.70 -9.55 -13.04
C ARG A 460 -10.16 -9.86 -13.25
N ILE A 461 -10.48 -11.13 -13.46
CA ILE A 461 -11.84 -11.65 -13.63
C ILE A 461 -12.03 -12.77 -12.61
N SER A 462 -13.09 -12.69 -11.80
CA SER A 462 -13.50 -13.73 -10.86
C SER A 462 -14.94 -14.13 -11.12
N LEU A 463 -15.16 -15.43 -11.25
CA LEU A 463 -16.48 -16.04 -11.39
C LEU A 463 -16.74 -16.91 -10.17
N ARG A 464 -17.90 -16.75 -9.54
CA ARG A 464 -18.30 -17.51 -8.36
C ARG A 464 -19.70 -18.07 -8.54
N SER A 465 -19.82 -19.38 -8.44
CA SER A 465 -21.05 -20.14 -8.56
C SER A 465 -21.41 -20.74 -7.20
N ILE A 466 -22.57 -20.41 -6.66
CA ILE A 466 -23.01 -20.83 -5.32
C ILE A 466 -24.25 -21.70 -5.48
N PHE A 467 -24.16 -22.95 -5.04
CA PHE A 467 -25.25 -23.94 -5.05
C PHE A 467 -25.73 -24.13 -3.61
N LYS A 468 -26.98 -23.79 -3.33
CA LYS A 468 -27.68 -23.98 -2.05
C LYS A 468 -28.40 -25.33 -2.13
N LEU A 469 -27.78 -26.41 -1.63
CA LEU A 469 -28.27 -27.76 -1.78
C LEU A 469 -29.42 -28.08 -0.82
N LEU A 470 -29.22 -27.71 0.46
CA LEU A 470 -30.19 -27.87 1.54
C LEU A 470 -30.06 -26.65 2.47
N PRO A 471 -31.02 -26.40 3.40
CA PRO A 471 -30.86 -25.42 4.44
C PRO A 471 -29.57 -25.64 5.22
N GLY A 472 -28.70 -24.62 5.26
CA GLY A 472 -27.38 -24.68 5.87
C GLY A 472 -26.29 -25.37 5.06
N TRP A 473 -26.60 -25.95 3.88
CA TRP A 473 -25.59 -26.63 3.05
C TRP A 473 -25.39 -25.94 1.71
N THR A 474 -24.18 -25.43 1.47
CA THR A 474 -23.81 -24.77 0.22
C THR A 474 -22.56 -25.41 -0.39
N VAL A 475 -22.49 -25.42 -1.72
CA VAL A 475 -21.28 -25.74 -2.50
C VAL A 475 -20.93 -24.53 -3.33
N THR A 476 -19.68 -24.09 -3.28
CA THR A 476 -19.21 -22.92 -4.02
C THR A 476 -18.03 -23.31 -4.91
N GLY A 477 -18.11 -22.92 -6.18
CA GLY A 477 -17.00 -22.96 -7.13
C GLY A 477 -16.55 -21.55 -7.47
N GLU A 478 -15.27 -21.26 -7.33
CA GLU A 478 -14.68 -19.96 -7.67
C GLU A 478 -13.54 -20.16 -8.67
N TYR A 479 -13.55 -19.39 -9.75
CA TYR A 479 -12.44 -19.34 -10.69
C TYR A 479 -12.01 -17.90 -10.87
N THR A 480 -10.72 -17.64 -10.70
CA THR A 480 -10.12 -16.32 -10.93
C THR A 480 -8.97 -16.40 -11.91
N TYR A 481 -9.01 -15.53 -12.90
CA TYR A 481 -7.90 -15.23 -13.78
C TYR A 481 -7.38 -13.80 -13.48
N ASN A 482 -6.08 -13.69 -13.25
CA ASN A 482 -5.39 -12.42 -13.07
C ASN A 482 -4.19 -12.38 -14.02
N ARG A 483 -4.03 -11.25 -14.70
CA ARG A 483 -2.85 -10.98 -15.53
C ARG A 483 -2.24 -9.67 -15.08
N THR A 484 -0.93 -9.64 -14.93
CA THR A 484 -0.17 -8.41 -14.67
C THR A 484 0.81 -8.24 -15.81
N ASP A 485 0.67 -7.15 -16.55
CA ASP A 485 1.62 -6.72 -17.56
C ASP A 485 2.35 -5.50 -16.99
N GLU A 486 3.67 -5.58 -16.98
CA GLU A 486 4.57 -4.51 -16.53
C GLU A 486 5.42 -4.06 -17.70
N HIS A 487 5.45 -2.78 -17.94
CA HIS A 487 6.30 -2.13 -18.92
C HIS A 487 7.15 -1.08 -18.22
N TYR A 488 8.46 -1.19 -18.37
CA TYR A 488 9.40 -0.19 -17.86
C TYR A 488 10.25 0.32 -19.01
N GLN A 489 10.40 1.63 -19.08
CA GLN A 489 11.19 2.31 -20.09
C GLN A 489 12.05 3.38 -19.44
N PHE A 490 13.30 3.42 -19.82
CA PHE A 490 14.25 4.40 -19.33
C PHE A 490 15.23 4.80 -20.43
N TYR A 491 15.33 6.10 -20.66
CA TYR A 491 16.39 6.68 -21.47
C TYR A 491 17.28 7.56 -20.60
N SER A 492 18.54 7.22 -20.48
CA SER A 492 19.54 8.00 -19.77
C SER A 492 20.41 8.76 -20.78
N ASN A 493 20.09 10.03 -20.99
CA ASN A 493 21.01 10.94 -21.65
C ASN A 493 22.16 11.29 -20.69
N ARG A 494 23.36 11.40 -21.24
CA ARG A 494 24.51 11.83 -20.46
C ARG A 494 24.51 13.34 -20.30
N PHE A 495 24.83 13.82 -19.13
CA PHE A 495 25.17 15.20 -18.87
C PHE A 495 26.49 15.27 -18.08
N ARG A 496 27.17 16.41 -18.17
CA ARG A 496 28.43 16.65 -17.44
C ARG A 496 28.13 17.29 -16.10
N PHE A 497 28.92 16.94 -15.11
CA PHE A 497 28.88 17.55 -13.79
C PHE A 497 30.28 17.54 -13.16
N ALA A 498 30.49 18.39 -12.17
CA ALA A 498 31.68 18.36 -11.33
C ALA A 498 31.42 17.42 -10.14
N ASP A 499 32.23 16.37 -10.00
CA ASP A 499 32.14 15.47 -8.84
C ASP A 499 32.71 16.11 -7.59
N VAL A 500 32.70 15.36 -6.48
CA VAL A 500 33.24 15.83 -5.18
C VAL A 500 34.74 16.11 -5.19
N GLN A 501 35.45 15.60 -6.18
CA GLN A 501 36.88 15.85 -6.37
C GLN A 501 37.14 16.98 -7.36
N LEU A 502 36.08 17.72 -7.75
CA LEU A 502 36.09 18.75 -8.78
C LEU A 502 36.62 18.27 -10.13
N ALA A 503 36.42 17.00 -10.42
CA ALA A 503 36.68 16.43 -11.73
C ALA A 503 35.42 16.45 -12.60
N ALA A 504 35.58 16.84 -13.86
CA ALA A 504 34.49 16.75 -14.84
C ALA A 504 34.14 15.29 -15.11
N LYS A 505 32.93 14.88 -14.78
CA LYS A 505 32.41 13.53 -14.97
C LYS A 505 31.17 13.55 -15.84
N TYR A 506 30.84 12.39 -16.37
CA TYR A 506 29.55 12.14 -17.02
C TYR A 506 28.62 11.38 -16.09
N SER A 507 27.35 11.68 -16.19
CA SER A 507 26.30 11.12 -15.34
C SER A 507 26.04 9.62 -15.57
N THR A 508 26.54 9.04 -16.66
CA THR A 508 26.33 7.65 -17.01
C THR A 508 27.59 6.83 -16.83
N GLU A 509 27.44 5.55 -16.52
CA GLU A 509 28.53 4.60 -16.59
C GLU A 509 29.13 4.58 -18.01
N LYS A 510 30.46 4.44 -18.14
CA LYS A 510 31.19 4.49 -19.41
C LYS A 510 31.05 5.81 -20.19
N GLY A 511 30.40 6.87 -19.60
CA GLY A 511 30.23 8.17 -20.26
C GLY A 511 29.37 8.15 -21.54
N GLN A 512 28.52 7.17 -21.71
CA GLN A 512 27.61 7.01 -22.85
C GLN A 512 26.15 7.05 -22.40
N ASP A 513 25.28 7.59 -23.24
CA ASP A 513 23.83 7.47 -23.07
C ASP A 513 23.37 6.03 -23.34
N PHE A 514 22.22 5.66 -22.80
CA PHE A 514 21.65 4.35 -23.00
C PHE A 514 20.11 4.37 -22.99
N TYR A 515 19.54 3.42 -23.71
CA TYR A 515 18.12 3.13 -23.70
C TYR A 515 17.87 1.74 -23.14
N ARG A 516 16.99 1.65 -22.17
CA ARG A 516 16.63 0.41 -21.47
C ARG A 516 15.13 0.19 -21.49
N MET A 517 14.73 -1.03 -21.71
CA MET A 517 13.33 -1.45 -21.65
C MET A 517 13.24 -2.81 -20.93
N TYR A 518 12.15 -2.97 -20.22
CA TYR A 518 11.80 -4.20 -19.53
C TYR A 518 10.29 -4.43 -19.67
N ASP A 519 9.92 -5.61 -20.16
CA ASP A 519 8.54 -6.05 -20.27
C ASP A 519 8.36 -7.36 -19.51
N ALA A 520 7.40 -7.41 -18.59
CA ALA A 520 7.07 -8.62 -17.86
C ALA A 520 5.57 -8.93 -17.92
N THR A 521 5.27 -10.19 -17.99
CA THR A 521 3.88 -10.68 -17.89
C THR A 521 3.80 -11.79 -16.84
N THR A 522 2.91 -11.60 -15.86
CA THR A 522 2.50 -12.64 -14.92
C THR A 522 1.06 -13.06 -15.25
N LYS A 523 0.83 -14.35 -15.45
CA LYS A 523 -0.52 -14.94 -15.59
C LYS A 523 -0.77 -15.84 -14.39
N TYR A 524 -1.86 -15.57 -13.68
CA TYR A 524 -2.23 -16.32 -12.49
C TYR A 524 -3.68 -16.83 -12.62
N ASN A 525 -3.86 -18.11 -12.31
CA ASN A 525 -5.14 -18.76 -12.31
C ASN A 525 -5.36 -19.44 -10.96
N ALA A 526 -6.55 -19.31 -10.40
CA ALA A 526 -6.96 -19.97 -9.18
C ALA A 526 -8.34 -20.59 -9.32
N LEU A 527 -8.48 -21.82 -8.89
CA LEU A 527 -9.74 -22.56 -8.79
C LEU A 527 -9.92 -23.00 -7.35
N ASN A 528 -11.03 -22.59 -6.73
CA ASN A 528 -11.49 -23.05 -5.42
C ASN A 528 -12.81 -23.78 -5.59
N ILE A 529 -12.95 -24.95 -4.99
CA ILE A 529 -14.22 -25.64 -4.86
C ILE A 529 -14.38 -26.04 -3.40
N PHE A 530 -15.40 -25.55 -2.74
CA PHE A 530 -15.59 -25.84 -1.33
C PHE A 530 -17.07 -25.97 -0.96
N THR A 531 -17.31 -26.71 0.12
CA THR A 531 -18.63 -26.91 0.68
C THR A 531 -18.66 -26.42 2.12
N ASN A 532 -19.75 -25.79 2.51
CA ASN A 532 -20.06 -25.36 3.87
C ASN A 532 -21.36 -26.00 4.33
N TYR A 533 -21.36 -26.56 5.53
CA TYR A 533 -22.53 -27.07 6.22
C TYR A 533 -22.64 -26.45 7.60
N ASP A 534 -23.74 -25.74 7.85
CA ASP A 534 -24.05 -25.07 9.10
C ASP A 534 -25.33 -25.68 9.69
N HIS A 535 -25.24 -26.18 10.93
CA HIS A 535 -26.39 -26.72 11.62
C HIS A 535 -26.36 -26.40 13.11
N SER A 536 -27.51 -26.00 13.65
CA SER A 536 -27.65 -25.72 15.07
C SER A 536 -28.86 -26.48 15.64
N TRP A 537 -28.66 -27.11 16.80
CA TRP A 537 -29.73 -27.80 17.53
C TRP A 537 -29.60 -27.54 19.04
N GLY A 538 -30.66 -26.99 19.61
CA GLY A 538 -30.64 -26.59 21.03
C GLY A 538 -29.47 -25.64 21.32
N ALA A 539 -28.59 -26.03 22.23
CA ALA A 539 -27.43 -25.26 22.66
C ALA A 539 -26.18 -25.51 21.80
N HIS A 540 -26.26 -26.39 20.82
CA HIS A 540 -25.13 -26.81 19.98
C HIS A 540 -25.16 -26.10 18.64
N SER A 541 -24.03 -25.60 18.19
CA SER A 541 -23.81 -25.08 16.83
C SER A 541 -22.62 -25.76 16.20
N PHE A 542 -22.80 -26.30 15.01
CA PHE A 542 -21.78 -27.04 14.26
C PHE A 542 -21.63 -26.46 12.87
N LYS A 543 -20.40 -26.18 12.48
CA LYS A 543 -20.07 -25.73 11.11
C LYS A 543 -18.94 -26.58 10.58
N ALA A 544 -19.15 -27.18 9.42
CA ALA A 544 -18.15 -27.97 8.72
C ALA A 544 -17.84 -27.36 7.36
N MET A 545 -16.61 -27.37 6.97
CA MET A 545 -16.16 -26.96 5.65
C MET A 545 -15.10 -27.93 5.15
N ALA A 546 -15.19 -28.27 3.86
CA ALA A 546 -14.14 -28.98 3.15
C ALA A 546 -13.98 -28.39 1.76
N GLY A 547 -12.76 -28.40 1.24
CA GLY A 547 -12.51 -27.80 -0.06
C GLY A 547 -11.23 -28.25 -0.74
N PHE A 548 -11.15 -27.87 -1.99
CA PHE A 548 -10.04 -28.09 -2.89
C PHE A 548 -9.63 -26.76 -3.50
N ASN A 549 -8.31 -26.52 -3.59
CA ASN A 549 -7.74 -25.35 -4.24
C ASN A 549 -6.68 -25.80 -5.23
N GLN A 550 -6.65 -25.17 -6.39
CA GLN A 550 -5.57 -25.32 -7.37
C GLN A 550 -5.20 -23.97 -7.95
N GLU A 551 -3.92 -23.70 -8.00
CA GLU A 551 -3.36 -22.45 -8.51
C GLU A 551 -2.23 -22.73 -9.49
N LYS A 552 -2.09 -21.85 -10.47
CA LYS A 552 -0.96 -21.83 -11.41
C LYS A 552 -0.55 -20.40 -11.65
N SER A 553 0.75 -20.14 -11.54
CA SER A 553 1.39 -18.88 -11.92
C SER A 553 2.42 -19.13 -13.01
N PHE A 554 2.41 -18.27 -14.00
CA PHE A 554 3.39 -18.22 -15.08
C PHE A 554 3.92 -16.80 -15.17
N TYR A 555 5.24 -16.64 -15.15
CA TYR A 555 5.95 -15.38 -15.26
C TYR A 555 6.93 -15.45 -16.42
N ARG A 556 6.95 -14.39 -17.23
CA ARG A 556 7.94 -14.18 -18.29
C ARG A 556 8.36 -12.71 -18.27
N TYR A 557 9.65 -12.45 -18.44
CA TYR A 557 10.14 -11.11 -18.73
C TYR A 557 11.10 -11.11 -19.90
N PHE A 558 11.19 -9.96 -20.53
CA PHE A 558 12.20 -9.61 -21.52
C PHE A 558 12.87 -8.31 -21.08
N TYR A 559 14.17 -8.25 -21.17
CA TYR A 559 14.99 -7.08 -20.86
C TYR A 559 15.90 -6.76 -22.02
N GLY A 560 16.00 -5.48 -22.37
CA GLY A 560 16.95 -4.95 -23.34
C GLY A 560 17.62 -3.69 -22.84
N ASN A 561 18.89 -3.52 -23.16
CA ASN A 561 19.67 -2.31 -22.94
C ASN A 561 20.59 -2.09 -24.13
N VAL A 562 20.69 -0.85 -24.60
CA VAL A 562 21.59 -0.47 -25.69
C VAL A 562 22.26 0.85 -25.38
N LEU A 563 23.56 0.92 -25.60
CA LEU A 563 24.38 2.11 -25.37
C LEU A 563 24.48 2.96 -26.66
N ALA A 564 24.86 4.24 -26.49
CA ALA A 564 25.20 5.19 -27.53
C ALA A 564 24.10 5.35 -28.62
N GLN A 565 23.12 6.19 -28.33
CA GLN A 565 22.02 6.50 -29.24
C GLN A 565 22.51 7.41 -30.37
N ALA A 566 22.29 7.01 -31.64
CA ALA A 566 22.60 7.83 -32.81
C ALA A 566 21.72 9.10 -32.85
N VAL A 567 20.46 9.00 -32.39
CA VAL A 567 19.51 10.11 -32.29
C VAL A 567 18.98 10.19 -30.87
N PRO A 568 19.59 11.00 -30.00
CA PRO A 568 19.20 11.10 -28.58
C PRO A 568 17.74 11.54 -28.34
N THR A 569 17.14 12.26 -29.29
CA THR A 569 15.74 12.72 -29.20
C THR A 569 14.71 11.62 -29.49
N VAL A 570 15.13 10.52 -30.10
CA VAL A 570 14.28 9.35 -30.43
C VAL A 570 15.02 8.06 -30.01
N PRO A 571 15.17 7.83 -28.70
CA PRO A 571 15.91 6.67 -28.22
C PRO A 571 15.19 5.36 -28.59
N SER A 572 15.94 4.40 -29.11
CA SER A 572 15.42 3.10 -29.52
C SER A 572 16.52 2.03 -29.59
N PHE A 573 16.15 0.75 -29.57
CA PHE A 573 17.11 -0.34 -29.76
C PHE A 573 17.74 -0.31 -31.14
N ALA A 574 16.99 0.11 -32.16
CA ALA A 574 17.49 0.24 -33.53
C ALA A 574 18.48 1.40 -33.67
N GLY A 575 18.24 2.51 -32.95
CA GLY A 575 19.10 3.69 -32.95
C GLY A 575 20.38 3.57 -32.10
N GLY A 576 20.48 2.53 -31.29
CA GLY A 576 21.67 2.29 -30.47
C GLY A 576 22.84 1.74 -31.30
N THR A 577 24.01 2.41 -31.24
CA THR A 577 25.23 2.06 -31.97
C THR A 577 26.26 1.35 -31.09
N GLY A 578 26.11 1.38 -29.77
CA GLY A 578 26.99 0.75 -28.81
C GLY A 578 26.59 -0.68 -28.43
N GLU A 579 27.13 -1.15 -27.32
CA GLU A 579 26.87 -2.48 -26.77
C GLU A 579 25.39 -2.73 -26.53
N LYS A 580 24.91 -3.89 -26.96
CA LYS A 580 23.52 -4.35 -26.74
C LYS A 580 23.51 -5.52 -25.77
N THR A 581 22.71 -5.39 -24.70
CA THR A 581 22.46 -6.45 -23.72
C THR A 581 21.00 -6.88 -23.82
N ILE A 582 20.77 -8.16 -23.98
CA ILE A 582 19.42 -8.74 -24.02
C ILE A 582 19.39 -9.87 -22.99
N ASP A 583 18.31 -9.96 -22.23
CA ASP A 583 18.04 -11.04 -21.29
C ASP A 583 16.56 -11.41 -21.30
N ASP A 584 16.24 -12.67 -21.16
CA ASP A 584 14.87 -13.15 -20.96
C ASP A 584 14.82 -14.25 -19.91
N LYS A 585 13.68 -14.37 -19.26
CA LYS A 585 13.48 -15.39 -18.24
C LYS A 585 12.01 -15.77 -18.19
N TYR A 586 11.76 -17.02 -17.95
CA TYR A 586 10.42 -17.46 -17.60
C TYR A 586 10.48 -18.37 -16.36
N SER A 587 9.41 -18.41 -15.62
CA SER A 587 9.23 -19.33 -14.51
C SER A 587 7.76 -19.65 -14.30
N GLU A 588 7.47 -20.85 -13.83
CA GLU A 588 6.12 -21.24 -13.45
C GLU A 588 6.12 -22.07 -12.18
N TYR A 589 5.01 -21.99 -11.48
CA TYR A 589 4.72 -22.89 -10.38
C TYR A 589 3.24 -23.21 -10.30
N SER A 590 2.93 -24.31 -9.62
CA SER A 590 1.55 -24.72 -9.35
C SER A 590 1.45 -25.19 -7.90
N ILE A 591 0.28 -24.91 -7.31
CA ILE A 591 -0.10 -25.36 -5.97
C ILE A 591 -1.39 -26.18 -6.10
N ARG A 592 -1.50 -27.26 -5.33
CA ARG A 592 -2.72 -28.04 -5.20
C ARG A 592 -2.94 -28.39 -3.76
N SER A 593 -4.17 -28.20 -3.26
CA SER A 593 -4.43 -28.34 -1.83
C SER A 593 -5.81 -28.93 -1.57
N GLY A 594 -5.90 -29.76 -0.55
CA GLY A 594 -7.15 -30.14 0.09
C GLY A 594 -7.20 -29.56 1.51
N PHE A 595 -8.34 -29.04 1.94
CA PHE A 595 -8.49 -28.45 3.25
C PHE A 595 -9.84 -28.74 3.89
N ALA A 596 -9.85 -28.74 5.24
CA ALA A 596 -11.07 -28.91 6.00
C ALA A 596 -11.03 -28.08 7.29
N ARG A 597 -12.21 -27.66 7.75
CA ARG A 597 -12.42 -26.97 9.01
C ARG A 597 -13.67 -27.49 9.71
N LEU A 598 -13.57 -27.65 11.02
CA LEU A 598 -14.71 -27.94 11.88
C LEU A 598 -14.76 -26.88 12.97
N ASN A 599 -15.89 -26.23 13.13
CA ASN A 599 -16.18 -25.33 14.22
C ASN A 599 -17.34 -25.91 15.04
N TYR A 600 -17.16 -25.97 16.35
CA TYR A 600 -18.20 -26.39 17.28
C TYR A 600 -18.33 -25.34 18.40
N SER A 601 -19.55 -24.99 18.70
CA SER A 601 -19.89 -24.10 19.82
C SER A 601 -20.97 -24.74 20.67
N PHE A 602 -20.77 -24.72 21.99
CA PHE A 602 -21.75 -25.16 22.96
C PHE A 602 -22.20 -23.95 23.79
N MET A 603 -23.51 -23.70 23.83
CA MET A 603 -24.14 -22.55 24.52
C MET A 603 -23.57 -21.18 24.13
N ASP A 604 -22.93 -21.06 22.95
CA ASP A 604 -22.15 -19.90 22.56
C ASP A 604 -21.06 -19.47 23.57
N ARG A 605 -20.63 -20.38 24.46
CA ARG A 605 -19.65 -20.15 25.51
C ARG A 605 -18.35 -20.94 25.29
N TYR A 606 -18.46 -22.21 24.94
CA TYR A 606 -17.32 -23.11 24.73
C TYR A 606 -17.14 -23.30 23.24
N LEU A 607 -15.98 -22.90 22.76
CA LEU A 607 -15.68 -22.84 21.34
C LEU A 607 -14.53 -23.78 21.03
N LEU A 608 -14.67 -24.56 19.96
CA LEU A 608 -13.62 -25.42 19.43
C LEU A 608 -13.52 -25.25 17.92
N GLU A 609 -12.32 -25.04 17.40
CA GLU A 609 -12.03 -25.06 15.98
C GLU A 609 -10.89 -26.00 15.66
N LEU A 610 -11.09 -26.86 14.67
CA LEU A 610 -10.10 -27.78 14.11
C LEU A 610 -9.89 -27.46 12.64
N ASN A 611 -8.67 -27.23 12.21
CA ASN A 611 -8.31 -27.05 10.81
C ASN A 611 -7.26 -28.07 10.38
N GLY A 612 -7.38 -28.52 9.15
CA GLY A 612 -6.36 -29.34 8.51
C GLY A 612 -6.22 -28.96 7.04
N ARG A 613 -4.97 -28.84 6.58
CA ARG A 613 -4.68 -28.57 5.17
C ARG A 613 -3.51 -29.43 4.69
N TYR A 614 -3.68 -29.97 3.50
CA TYR A 614 -2.69 -30.78 2.80
C TYR A 614 -2.30 -30.10 1.51
N ASP A 615 -1.11 -29.49 1.46
CA ASP A 615 -0.62 -28.67 0.37
C ASP A 615 0.49 -29.35 -0.42
N GLY A 616 0.40 -29.30 -1.74
CA GLY A 616 1.46 -29.70 -2.66
C GLY A 616 1.92 -28.54 -3.53
N SER A 617 3.24 -28.31 -3.60
CA SER A 617 3.83 -27.27 -4.43
C SER A 617 4.87 -27.83 -5.40
N SER A 618 4.80 -27.38 -6.67
CA SER A 618 5.80 -27.73 -7.68
C SER A 618 7.18 -27.13 -7.43
N LYS A 619 7.31 -26.20 -6.48
CA LYS A 619 8.60 -25.62 -6.07
C LYS A 619 9.50 -26.60 -5.32
N PHE A 620 8.96 -27.74 -4.91
CA PHE A 620 9.70 -28.82 -4.22
C PHE A 620 9.84 -30.06 -5.10
N PRO A 621 10.86 -30.90 -4.85
CA PRO A 621 11.05 -32.17 -5.54
C PRO A 621 9.85 -33.10 -5.33
N LYS A 622 9.60 -34.00 -6.28
CA LYS A 622 8.42 -34.89 -6.27
C LYS A 622 8.23 -35.64 -4.96
N SER A 623 9.33 -36.10 -4.31
CA SER A 623 9.31 -36.85 -3.06
C SER A 623 8.92 -36.04 -1.82
N HIS A 624 9.08 -34.69 -1.85
CA HIS A 624 8.86 -33.80 -0.70
C HIS A 624 7.89 -32.67 -1.02
N ARG A 625 7.07 -32.88 -2.05
CA ARG A 625 6.17 -31.85 -2.59
C ARG A 625 4.99 -31.54 -1.68
N PHE A 626 4.51 -32.52 -0.92
CA PHE A 626 3.33 -32.40 -0.09
C PHE A 626 3.66 -32.26 1.39
N GLY A 627 2.92 -31.38 2.07
CA GLY A 627 2.99 -31.14 3.51
C GLY A 627 1.61 -31.08 4.15
N PHE A 628 1.48 -31.56 5.38
CA PHE A 628 0.26 -31.49 6.19
C PHE A 628 0.40 -30.45 7.31
N PHE A 629 -0.58 -29.58 7.43
CA PHE A 629 -0.57 -28.43 8.33
C PHE A 629 -1.86 -28.42 9.19
N PRO A 630 -1.84 -29.07 10.37
CA PRO A 630 -2.98 -29.07 11.29
C PRO A 630 -2.95 -27.86 12.22
N SER A 631 -4.15 -27.48 12.72
CA SER A 631 -4.29 -26.56 13.83
C SER A 631 -5.52 -26.85 14.67
N VAL A 632 -5.44 -26.50 15.96
CA VAL A 632 -6.53 -26.57 16.92
C VAL A 632 -6.60 -25.25 17.70
N SER A 633 -7.81 -24.77 17.96
CA SER A 633 -8.03 -23.64 18.85
C SER A 633 -9.27 -23.83 19.70
N VAL A 634 -9.21 -23.31 20.92
CA VAL A 634 -10.29 -23.34 21.90
C VAL A 634 -10.55 -21.94 22.42
N GLY A 635 -11.80 -21.66 22.75
CA GLY A 635 -12.23 -20.41 23.35
C GLY A 635 -13.26 -20.65 24.44
N TRP A 636 -13.16 -19.89 25.52
CA TRP A 636 -14.14 -19.89 26.59
C TRP A 636 -14.61 -18.45 26.83
N ARG A 637 -15.88 -18.19 26.57
CA ARG A 637 -16.53 -16.88 26.82
C ARG A 637 -16.96 -16.78 28.28
N LEU A 638 -15.98 -16.50 29.13
CA LEU A 638 -16.17 -16.35 30.58
C LEU A 638 -17.24 -15.32 30.94
N GLY A 639 -17.33 -14.19 30.21
CA GLY A 639 -18.34 -13.16 30.43
C GLY A 639 -19.79 -13.64 30.29
N GLN A 640 -20.03 -14.80 29.65
CA GLN A 640 -21.35 -15.40 29.48
C GLN A 640 -21.69 -16.40 30.61
N GLU A 641 -20.78 -16.65 31.54
CA GLU A 641 -21.04 -17.53 32.68
C GLU A 641 -21.87 -16.86 33.78
N SER A 642 -22.67 -17.65 34.47
CA SER A 642 -23.57 -17.13 35.52
C SER A 642 -22.82 -16.47 36.69
N PHE A 643 -21.62 -16.96 37.00
CA PHE A 643 -20.78 -16.37 38.07
C PHE A 643 -20.17 -15.02 37.67
N MET A 644 -20.24 -14.61 36.39
CA MET A 644 -19.78 -13.30 35.88
C MET A 644 -20.92 -12.28 35.74
N ASN A 645 -22.13 -12.60 36.15
CA ASN A 645 -23.28 -11.68 36.04
C ASN A 645 -23.04 -10.31 36.68
N TRP A 646 -22.23 -10.26 37.73
CA TRP A 646 -21.86 -9.03 38.45
C TRP A 646 -21.04 -8.04 37.59
N SER A 647 -20.37 -8.51 36.55
CA SER A 647 -19.51 -7.68 35.70
C SER A 647 -20.23 -7.11 34.48
N ARG A 648 -21.44 -7.55 34.16
CA ARG A 648 -22.17 -7.21 32.93
C ARG A 648 -22.50 -5.73 32.76
N SER A 649 -22.48 -4.95 33.87
CA SER A 649 -22.71 -3.51 33.82
C SER A 649 -21.55 -2.71 33.23
N TRP A 650 -20.33 -3.30 33.18
CA TRP A 650 -19.11 -2.63 32.72
C TRP A 650 -18.25 -3.50 31.80
N LEU A 651 -18.56 -4.76 31.64
CA LEU A 651 -17.82 -5.72 30.83
C LEU A 651 -18.77 -6.45 29.89
N ASP A 652 -18.76 -6.09 28.61
CA ASP A 652 -19.67 -6.63 27.58
C ASP A 652 -19.32 -8.08 27.19
N ASP A 653 -18.05 -8.40 26.99
CA ASP A 653 -17.57 -9.76 26.67
C ASP A 653 -16.17 -9.98 27.25
N PHE A 654 -15.97 -11.15 27.87
CA PHE A 654 -14.67 -11.60 28.33
C PHE A 654 -14.45 -13.02 27.86
N LYS A 655 -13.46 -13.19 27.00
CA LYS A 655 -13.13 -14.47 26.38
C LYS A 655 -11.66 -14.81 26.58
N VAL A 656 -11.38 -16.01 27.05
CA VAL A 656 -10.04 -16.61 27.07
C VAL A 656 -9.94 -17.59 25.90
N ARG A 657 -8.81 -17.59 25.22
CA ARG A 657 -8.56 -18.44 24.05
C ARG A 657 -7.15 -18.99 24.06
N ALA A 658 -6.99 -20.18 23.49
CA ALA A 658 -5.70 -20.79 23.22
C ALA A 658 -5.73 -21.44 21.84
N SER A 659 -4.62 -21.35 21.13
CA SER A 659 -4.48 -21.99 19.83
C SER A 659 -3.08 -22.57 19.63
N TYR A 660 -3.02 -23.71 18.94
CA TYR A 660 -1.79 -24.36 18.54
C TYR A 660 -1.94 -24.83 17.09
N GLY A 661 -0.97 -24.48 16.25
CA GLY A 661 -1.06 -24.85 14.84
C GLY A 661 0.25 -24.68 14.10
N SER A 662 0.30 -25.29 12.94
CA SER A 662 1.43 -25.16 12.03
C SER A 662 0.98 -24.74 10.65
N VAL A 663 1.81 -23.91 9.99
CA VAL A 663 1.67 -23.49 8.61
C VAL A 663 2.98 -23.69 7.87
N GLY A 664 2.90 -23.94 6.56
CA GLY A 664 4.06 -24.08 5.71
C GLY A 664 4.52 -22.72 5.15
N ASN A 665 5.79 -22.66 4.74
CA ASN A 665 6.32 -21.58 3.92
C ASN A 665 6.96 -22.16 2.67
N GLN A 666 6.56 -21.66 1.49
CA GLN A 666 7.11 -22.02 0.18
C GLN A 666 7.76 -20.83 -0.53
N ARG A 667 8.17 -19.79 0.21
CA ARG A 667 8.79 -18.60 -0.39
C ARG A 667 10.23 -18.86 -0.80
N ILE A 668 10.36 -19.70 -1.80
CA ILE A 668 11.57 -20.05 -2.51
C ILE A 668 11.33 -19.82 -4.01
N SER A 669 12.40 -19.61 -4.75
CA SER A 669 12.31 -19.52 -6.21
C SER A 669 11.87 -20.86 -6.82
N PRO A 670 11.09 -20.87 -7.90
CA PRO A 670 10.86 -22.08 -8.69
C PRO A 670 12.19 -22.72 -9.12
N TYR A 671 12.21 -24.04 -9.21
CA TYR A 671 13.35 -24.85 -9.67
C TYR A 671 14.62 -24.84 -8.78
N GLN A 672 14.58 -24.16 -7.62
CA GLN A 672 15.73 -24.07 -6.71
C GLN A 672 16.23 -25.42 -6.19
N PHE A 673 15.40 -26.47 -6.26
CA PHE A 673 15.77 -27.85 -5.93
C PHE A 673 16.56 -28.56 -7.04
N SER A 674 16.70 -27.94 -8.22
CA SER A 674 17.43 -28.50 -9.35
C SER A 674 18.82 -27.88 -9.40
N PRO A 675 19.89 -28.65 -9.37
CA PRO A 675 21.23 -28.11 -9.53
C PRO A 675 21.40 -27.56 -10.96
N VAL A 676 21.76 -26.29 -11.09
CA VAL A 676 21.93 -25.59 -12.38
C VAL A 676 23.36 -25.11 -12.48
N MET A 677 23.96 -25.29 -13.62
CA MET A 677 25.24 -24.68 -13.98
C MET A 677 25.00 -23.24 -14.46
N SER A 678 25.83 -22.31 -14.02
CA SER A 678 25.75 -20.91 -14.48
C SER A 678 26.79 -20.67 -15.59
N LEU A 679 26.33 -20.09 -16.69
CA LEU A 679 27.15 -19.62 -17.78
C LEU A 679 27.61 -18.18 -17.51
N HIS A 680 28.90 -17.94 -17.58
CA HIS A 680 29.50 -16.62 -17.41
C HIS A 680 30.21 -16.23 -18.73
N SER A 681 29.69 -15.20 -19.41
CA SER A 681 30.20 -14.74 -20.69
C SER A 681 31.36 -13.74 -20.61
N ASN A 682 31.71 -13.28 -19.41
CA ASN A 682 32.78 -12.31 -19.16
C ASN A 682 33.69 -12.78 -18.05
N GLY A 683 34.35 -13.92 -18.22
CA GLY A 683 35.18 -14.52 -17.19
C GLY A 683 36.43 -13.70 -16.86
N THR A 684 36.91 -13.92 -15.63
CA THR A 684 38.20 -13.42 -15.15
C THR A 684 39.39 -14.19 -15.73
N TYR A 685 39.12 -15.32 -16.36
CA TYR A 685 40.16 -16.13 -16.97
C TYR A 685 40.46 -15.68 -18.41
N ILE A 686 41.68 -15.29 -18.67
CA ILE A 686 42.21 -15.00 -19.99
C ILE A 686 42.99 -16.26 -20.37
N LEU A 687 42.47 -17.06 -21.31
CA LEU A 687 43.13 -18.30 -21.77
C LEU A 687 44.08 -18.07 -22.94
N ASP A 688 43.90 -16.95 -23.67
CA ASP A 688 44.77 -16.51 -24.76
C ASP A 688 44.73 -14.99 -24.96
N ALA A 689 45.43 -14.47 -25.92
CA ALA A 689 45.53 -13.03 -26.20
C ALA A 689 44.24 -12.39 -26.72
N GLU A 690 43.16 -13.16 -26.97
CA GLU A 690 41.94 -12.68 -27.61
C GLU A 690 40.82 -12.26 -26.62
N GLY A 691 40.98 -12.39 -25.32
CA GLY A 691 40.04 -11.79 -24.37
C GLY A 691 39.39 -12.70 -23.36
N LYS A 692 38.30 -12.23 -22.79
CA LYS A 692 37.58 -12.88 -21.70
C LYS A 692 36.79 -14.10 -22.18
N THR A 693 37.07 -15.24 -21.62
CA THR A 693 36.47 -16.52 -22.01
C THR A 693 35.08 -16.72 -21.34
N THR A 694 34.18 -17.33 -22.11
CA THR A 694 32.94 -17.88 -21.58
C THR A 694 33.24 -19.17 -20.82
N TYR A 695 32.80 -19.28 -19.58
CA TYR A 695 32.99 -20.49 -18.77
C TYR A 695 31.71 -20.87 -18.02
N ILE A 696 31.63 -22.11 -17.60
CA ILE A 696 30.54 -22.69 -16.83
C ILE A 696 31.04 -23.00 -15.42
N THR A 697 30.29 -22.56 -14.41
CA THR A 697 30.58 -22.94 -13.01
C THR A 697 29.83 -24.19 -12.61
N SER A 698 30.42 -24.96 -11.70
CA SER A 698 29.76 -26.10 -11.08
C SER A 698 28.47 -25.66 -10.39
N PRO A 699 27.43 -26.51 -10.42
CA PRO A 699 26.18 -26.17 -9.77
C PRO A 699 26.38 -26.07 -8.25
N GLY A 700 25.63 -25.17 -7.62
CA GLY A 700 25.56 -25.08 -6.16
C GLY A 700 25.02 -26.38 -5.54
N LEU A 701 25.41 -26.68 -4.32
CA LEU A 701 24.89 -27.82 -3.57
C LEU A 701 23.41 -27.60 -3.26
N VAL A 702 22.58 -28.58 -3.59
CA VAL A 702 21.17 -28.62 -3.24
C VAL A 702 20.93 -29.74 -2.22
N SER A 703 20.22 -29.42 -1.13
CA SER A 703 19.87 -30.43 -0.12
C SER A 703 18.97 -31.51 -0.71
N ARG A 704 19.27 -32.77 -0.41
CA ARG A 704 18.40 -33.92 -0.75
C ARG A 704 17.05 -33.87 -0.05
N ASN A 705 16.99 -33.21 1.13
CA ASN A 705 15.79 -33.03 1.94
C ASN A 705 15.14 -31.65 1.73
N PHE A 706 15.27 -31.08 0.51
CA PHE A 706 14.69 -29.80 0.19
C PHE A 706 13.15 -29.87 0.21
N THR A 707 12.54 -29.26 1.24
CA THR A 707 11.12 -29.36 1.53
C THR A 707 10.59 -28.08 2.20
N TRP A 708 9.35 -28.11 2.62
CA TRP A 708 8.65 -27.04 3.30
C TRP A 708 9.38 -26.57 4.57
N GLU A 709 9.50 -25.26 4.70
CA GLU A 709 9.74 -24.62 5.99
C GLU A 709 8.44 -24.66 6.79
N LYS A 710 8.48 -25.11 8.03
CA LYS A 710 7.30 -25.25 8.90
C LYS A 710 7.38 -24.24 10.05
N VAL A 711 6.36 -23.38 10.14
CA VAL A 711 6.20 -22.44 11.25
C VAL A 711 5.12 -22.98 12.18
N THR A 712 5.46 -23.16 13.46
CA THR A 712 4.52 -23.62 14.49
C THR A 712 4.33 -22.53 15.52
N THR A 713 3.07 -22.23 15.87
CA THR A 713 2.72 -21.16 16.79
C THR A 713 1.81 -21.69 17.90
N LEU A 714 2.16 -21.39 19.15
CA LEU A 714 1.27 -21.44 20.32
C LEU A 714 0.85 -20.01 20.65
N ASN A 715 -0.44 -19.76 20.74
CA ASN A 715 -0.99 -18.44 21.07
C ASN A 715 -2.02 -18.56 22.18
N ILE A 716 -1.88 -17.75 23.23
CA ILE A 716 -2.83 -17.63 24.33
C ILE A 716 -3.25 -16.16 24.39
N GLY A 717 -4.53 -15.89 24.58
CA GLY A 717 -5.05 -14.53 24.60
C GLY A 717 -6.38 -14.42 25.34
N PHE A 718 -6.73 -13.20 25.67
CA PHE A 718 -8.00 -12.82 26.25
C PHE A 718 -8.57 -11.62 25.51
#